data_58fde915fd6636fcb39043954d3171cc
#
_entry.id   58fde915fd6636fcb39043954d3171cc
#
_cell.length_a   1.000
_cell.length_b   1.000
_cell.length_c   1.000
_cell.angle_alpha   90.00
_cell.angle_beta   90.00
_cell.angle_gamma   90.00
#
_symmetry.space_group_name_H-M   'P 1'
#
loop_
_entity.id
_entity.type
_entity.pdbx_description
1 polymer ?
#
loop_
_entity_poly.entity_id
_entity_poly.type
_entity_poly.pdbx_seq_one_letter_code
_entity_poly.pdbx_strand_id
1 'polypeptide(L)'
;MARWQWMAAGVALATVVALAATWWETPLHTLAEPVGPVPTPLAWTAQIEPLAGDGHPGNRDGAAAQARFADPYALLRSADGSVYFTDAGDNNRIRRRLPDGRVETVAGQGEGRVDGPALQASFNTPSGIAADAQGNLYVADTGNHAIRRIGTDGQVTTLAGGEQGYVDGPAAQARFDAPMGIAVDAQGQVYVADTYNDRIRVIGTDGNVRTLAGGERPGMADGVGAAARFDTPVALAFDAQGALLVADLFNNAVRRIGADGTVSTVVAAGGVINGPLSLATTHDGVLYVGDMDGRIVQVTPQGHQIALVGNGRLPRLARPSGLAMDADGSVLVADAASYRLHRLRPLPVGELPAPALVGPAADAALPDTGGRWPLAPQDGWHEVVGTLGEVRGNFKGESRHHLHGGFDVRGDVGQTVLAIADGKISSPMAAWSLGEQAEGLAVDRLKYIHMRVGRTPRNEPFDARWQALYDEQGRLERMRVRRGMRIHVGDRLGSINNQAHVHLAVGTGGFETNAVALGFKNYADHFAPRITDVALLDDTDQPMAAGSDGVVMVARQGRGVQIVIEAWDQVDNNLPRRRLGMYQVGYQILDAAGQPLQGYEQPRWNIVFNRMPPQKEAVRVAYAPDSGITVHGSAVTRFRYLATNTVRDGLMETGRWQPSALPPGEYIVRASVRDYSGNDGIGLREIRVRLLP
;
A
#
# COMPACT_ATOMS: atom_id res chain seq x y z
N MET A 1 41.07 -24.30 -37.86
CA MET A 1 40.26 -23.33 -37.11
C MET A 1 39.10 -23.93 -36.33
N ALA A 2 38.55 -25.12 -36.71
CA ALA A 2 37.39 -25.71 -36.01
C ALA A 2 37.68 -26.38 -34.65
N ARG A 3 38.92 -26.77 -34.33
CA ARG A 3 39.25 -27.41 -33.05
C ARG A 3 39.39 -26.47 -31.84
N TRP A 4 39.61 -25.21 -32.07
CA TRP A 4 39.73 -24.21 -30.99
C TRP A 4 38.37 -23.65 -30.49
N GLN A 5 37.35 -23.71 -31.35
CA GLN A 5 36.00 -23.27 -30.95
C GLN A 5 35.32 -24.25 -29.98
N TRP A 6 35.61 -25.55 -30.09
CA TRP A 6 35.05 -26.56 -29.17
C TRP A 6 35.73 -26.55 -27.79
N MET A 7 37.01 -26.20 -27.69
CA MET A 7 37.66 -26.05 -26.40
C MET A 7 37.21 -24.76 -25.64
N ALA A 8 36.94 -23.69 -26.35
CA ALA A 8 36.42 -22.48 -25.73
C ALA A 8 34.97 -22.65 -25.24
N ALA A 9 34.13 -23.39 -25.99
CA ALA A 9 32.76 -23.71 -25.56
C ALA A 9 32.73 -24.69 -24.37
N GLY A 10 33.63 -25.67 -24.35
CA GLY A 10 33.72 -26.63 -23.24
C GLY A 10 34.22 -25.98 -21.93
N VAL A 11 35.16 -25.04 -22.01
CA VAL A 11 35.65 -24.32 -20.84
C VAL A 11 34.59 -23.31 -20.32
N ALA A 12 33.84 -22.66 -21.23
CA ALA A 12 32.75 -21.78 -20.82
C ALA A 12 31.60 -22.54 -20.15
N LEU A 13 31.25 -23.72 -20.68
CA LEU A 13 30.21 -24.57 -20.09
C LEU A 13 30.65 -25.16 -18.74
N ALA A 14 31.91 -25.60 -18.63
CA ALA A 14 32.45 -26.08 -17.36
C ALA A 14 32.58 -24.98 -16.30
N THR A 15 32.89 -23.75 -16.71
CA THR A 15 32.97 -22.61 -15.78
C THR A 15 31.55 -22.18 -15.31
N VAL A 16 30.54 -22.21 -16.19
CA VAL A 16 29.16 -21.90 -15.85
C VAL A 16 28.57 -23.00 -14.93
N VAL A 17 28.88 -24.27 -15.20
CA VAL A 17 28.43 -25.40 -14.35
C VAL A 17 29.19 -25.39 -13.02
N ALA A 18 30.49 -25.04 -12.98
CA ALA A 18 31.25 -24.90 -11.76
C ALA A 18 30.81 -23.68 -10.92
N LEU A 19 30.49 -22.55 -11.55
CA LEU A 19 29.89 -21.40 -10.86
C LEU A 19 28.49 -21.69 -10.34
N ALA A 20 27.66 -22.44 -11.08
CA ALA A 20 26.34 -22.87 -10.60
C ALA A 20 26.47 -23.87 -9.44
N ALA A 21 27.45 -24.78 -9.47
CA ALA A 21 27.67 -25.75 -8.39
C ALA A 21 28.25 -25.13 -7.10
N THR A 22 29.09 -24.09 -7.22
CA THR A 22 29.67 -23.40 -6.04
C THR A 22 28.65 -22.48 -5.33
N TRP A 23 27.50 -22.17 -5.94
CA TRP A 23 26.44 -21.37 -5.32
C TRP A 23 25.55 -22.17 -4.36
N TRP A 24 25.57 -23.50 -4.44
CA TRP A 24 24.79 -24.37 -3.57
C TRP A 24 25.63 -25.08 -2.46
N GLU A 25 26.95 -24.95 -2.48
CA GLU A 25 27.83 -25.56 -1.46
C GLU A 25 27.89 -24.78 -0.13
N THR A 26 27.24 -23.64 0.00
CA THR A 26 26.96 -23.09 1.32
C THR A 26 25.74 -23.80 1.87
N PRO A 27 25.89 -24.68 2.91
CA PRO A 27 24.75 -25.28 3.55
C PRO A 27 23.80 -24.19 4.00
N LEU A 28 22.49 -24.35 3.71
CA LEU A 28 21.45 -23.52 4.34
C LEU A 28 21.66 -23.73 5.84
N HIS A 29 22.28 -22.74 6.50
CA HIS A 29 22.62 -22.86 7.91
C HIS A 29 21.35 -23.03 8.72
N THR A 30 21.42 -23.92 9.72
CA THR A 30 20.35 -24.12 10.71
C THR A 30 19.77 -22.80 11.14
N LEU A 31 18.44 -22.67 11.08
CA LEU A 31 17.74 -21.50 11.58
C LEU A 31 18.11 -21.32 13.05
N ALA A 32 18.72 -20.19 13.37
CA ALA A 32 18.85 -19.80 14.76
C ALA A 32 17.46 -19.40 15.27
N GLU A 33 17.13 -19.86 16.46
CA GLU A 33 16.02 -19.26 17.20
C GLU A 33 16.18 -17.72 17.22
N PRO A 34 15.08 -16.96 17.14
CA PRO A 34 15.16 -15.51 17.18
C PRO A 34 15.86 -15.05 18.45
N VAL A 35 17.07 -14.52 18.31
CA VAL A 35 17.88 -14.03 19.43
C VAL A 35 17.71 -12.53 19.47
N GLY A 36 16.81 -12.05 20.31
CA GLY A 36 16.67 -10.65 20.64
C GLY A 36 17.09 -10.37 22.09
N PRO A 37 17.17 -9.09 22.51
CA PRO A 37 17.39 -8.74 23.90
C PRO A 37 16.26 -9.27 24.79
N VAL A 38 16.62 -9.83 25.96
CA VAL A 38 15.67 -10.26 26.99
C VAL A 38 15.94 -9.45 28.24
N PRO A 39 14.99 -8.70 28.82
CA PRO A 39 13.61 -8.54 28.33
C PRO A 39 13.53 -7.70 27.03
N THR A 40 12.54 -8.02 26.19
CA THR A 40 12.25 -7.24 24.97
C THR A 40 11.86 -5.80 25.35
N PRO A 41 12.52 -4.77 24.82
CA PRO A 41 12.13 -3.39 25.06
C PRO A 41 10.69 -3.12 24.59
N LEU A 42 9.94 -2.37 25.39
CA LEU A 42 8.56 -1.99 25.07
C LEU A 42 8.46 -0.51 24.71
N ALA A 43 7.54 -0.16 23.83
CA ALA A 43 7.23 1.23 23.44
C ALA A 43 8.46 2.05 22.97
N TRP A 44 9.44 1.38 22.38
CA TRP A 44 10.65 2.03 21.90
C TRP A 44 10.39 2.90 20.65
N THR A 45 11.20 3.93 20.49
CA THR A 45 11.15 4.78 19.29
C THR A 45 11.87 4.06 18.13
N ALA A 46 11.17 3.87 17.03
CA ALA A 46 11.70 3.18 15.86
C ALA A 46 12.43 4.15 14.90
N GLN A 47 13.58 3.73 14.37
CA GLN A 47 14.13 4.27 13.15
C GLN A 47 13.78 3.32 12.00
N ILE A 48 13.10 3.82 10.97
CA ILE A 48 12.83 3.05 9.76
C ILE A 48 14.03 3.19 8.82
N GLU A 49 14.69 2.08 8.51
CA GLU A 49 15.84 2.02 7.61
C GLU A 49 15.50 1.16 6.39
N PRO A 50 15.87 1.56 5.15
CA PRO A 50 15.74 0.70 4.00
C PRO A 50 16.73 -0.47 4.11
N LEU A 51 16.24 -1.70 4.05
CA LEU A 51 17.04 -2.91 4.08
C LEU A 51 17.40 -3.39 2.67
N ALA A 52 16.45 -3.34 1.75
CA ALA A 52 16.62 -3.62 0.32
C ALA A 52 15.44 -3.09 -0.50
N GLY A 53 15.65 -2.88 -1.80
CA GLY A 53 14.66 -2.38 -2.75
C GLY A 53 14.76 -0.88 -3.00
N ASP A 54 14.78 -0.48 -4.30
CA ASP A 54 14.84 0.94 -4.69
C ASP A 54 13.44 1.61 -4.68
N GLY A 55 12.37 0.85 -4.43
CA GLY A 55 11.00 1.34 -4.41
C GLY A 55 10.29 1.35 -5.77
N HIS A 56 10.93 0.84 -6.80
CA HIS A 56 10.32 0.60 -8.11
C HIS A 56 9.89 -0.86 -8.23
N PRO A 57 8.74 -1.14 -8.83
CA PRO A 57 8.38 -2.50 -9.18
C PRO A 57 9.35 -3.07 -10.21
N GLY A 58 9.65 -4.37 -10.12
CA GLY A 58 10.48 -5.04 -11.10
C GLY A 58 11.21 -6.26 -10.55
N ASN A 59 12.12 -6.81 -11.37
CA ASN A 59 12.85 -8.01 -11.07
C ASN A 59 14.35 -7.78 -11.32
N ARG A 60 15.03 -7.25 -10.31
CA ARG A 60 16.48 -7.02 -10.39
C ARG A 60 17.17 -7.49 -9.12
N ASP A 61 18.14 -8.38 -9.30
CA ASP A 61 19.09 -8.81 -8.28
C ASP A 61 20.27 -7.81 -8.18
N GLY A 62 21.15 -7.97 -7.20
CA GLY A 62 22.35 -7.17 -7.02
C GLY A 62 22.40 -6.42 -5.69
N ALA A 63 23.01 -5.23 -5.67
CA ALA A 63 23.14 -4.44 -4.45
C ALA A 63 21.76 -4.08 -3.87
N ALA A 64 21.61 -4.18 -2.54
CA ALA A 64 20.33 -3.98 -1.85
C ALA A 64 19.60 -2.68 -2.27
N ALA A 65 20.34 -1.56 -2.36
CA ALA A 65 19.75 -0.26 -2.72
C ALA A 65 19.34 -0.14 -4.20
N GLN A 66 19.68 -1.12 -5.03
CA GLN A 66 19.37 -1.14 -6.46
C GLN A 66 18.46 -2.32 -6.85
N ALA A 67 18.24 -3.24 -5.93
CA ALA A 67 17.35 -4.36 -6.15
C ALA A 67 15.92 -3.89 -6.42
N ARG A 68 15.14 -4.67 -7.19
CA ARG A 68 13.73 -4.39 -7.46
C ARG A 68 12.88 -5.62 -7.18
N PHE A 69 11.71 -5.35 -6.61
CA PHE A 69 10.73 -6.36 -6.22
C PHE A 69 9.37 -6.03 -6.82
N ALA A 70 8.52 -7.04 -7.00
CA ALA A 70 7.15 -6.81 -7.47
C ALA A 70 6.14 -6.80 -6.31
N ASP A 71 6.26 -7.75 -5.37
CA ASP A 71 5.36 -7.87 -4.23
C ASP A 71 6.08 -8.70 -3.13
N PRO A 72 7.11 -8.13 -2.45
CA PRO A 72 7.85 -8.82 -1.38
C PRO A 72 6.89 -9.07 -0.21
N TYR A 73 6.52 -10.36 0.04
CA TYR A 73 5.36 -10.64 0.88
C TYR A 73 5.72 -11.18 2.25
N ALA A 74 6.41 -12.29 2.37
CA ALA A 74 6.81 -12.88 3.66
C ALA A 74 8.32 -12.84 3.84
N LEU A 75 8.78 -12.86 5.08
CA LEU A 75 10.19 -12.88 5.47
C LEU A 75 10.53 -14.11 6.31
N LEU A 76 11.75 -14.60 6.14
CA LEU A 76 12.40 -15.60 6.98
C LEU A 76 13.85 -15.17 7.22
N ARG A 77 14.24 -14.95 8.47
CA ARG A 77 15.63 -14.71 8.83
C ARG A 77 16.35 -16.02 9.10
N SER A 78 17.49 -16.22 8.46
CA SER A 78 18.38 -17.37 8.68
C SER A 78 19.44 -17.08 9.75
N ALA A 79 20.03 -18.12 10.31
CA ALA A 79 21.08 -18.02 11.35
C ALA A 79 22.31 -17.24 10.92
N ASP A 80 22.68 -17.33 9.64
CA ASP A 80 23.80 -16.60 9.05
C ASP A 80 23.52 -15.09 8.85
N GLY A 81 22.32 -14.62 9.19
CA GLY A 81 21.87 -13.25 8.97
C GLY A 81 21.32 -12.97 7.57
N SER A 82 21.25 -13.99 6.71
CA SER A 82 20.52 -13.88 5.44
C SER A 82 19.02 -13.73 5.70
N VAL A 83 18.34 -12.99 4.80
CA VAL A 83 16.89 -12.79 4.86
C VAL A 83 16.29 -13.36 3.58
N TYR A 84 15.56 -14.47 3.69
CA TYR A 84 14.77 -15.02 2.60
C TYR A 84 13.42 -14.32 2.54
N PHE A 85 12.90 -14.16 1.34
CA PHE A 85 11.57 -13.59 1.15
C PHE A 85 10.91 -14.09 -0.13
N THR A 86 9.60 -14.14 -0.11
CA THR A 86 8.78 -14.38 -1.30
C THR A 86 8.60 -13.08 -2.05
N ASP A 87 8.81 -13.09 -3.36
CA ASP A 87 8.59 -11.95 -4.24
C ASP A 87 7.54 -12.35 -5.28
N ALA A 88 6.29 -12.09 -4.92
CA ALA A 88 5.10 -12.45 -5.69
C ALA A 88 4.87 -11.48 -6.88
N GLY A 89 3.66 -10.98 -7.04
CA GLY A 89 3.30 -10.12 -8.17
C GLY A 89 3.59 -10.82 -9.50
N ASP A 90 4.29 -10.15 -10.39
CA ASP A 90 4.73 -10.73 -11.67
C ASP A 90 6.09 -11.45 -11.59
N ASN A 91 6.83 -11.31 -10.49
CA ASN A 91 8.13 -11.97 -10.33
C ASN A 91 7.99 -13.47 -10.02
N ASN A 92 7.09 -13.83 -9.14
CA ASN A 92 6.83 -15.23 -8.74
C ASN A 92 8.11 -15.99 -8.36
N ARG A 93 8.89 -15.46 -7.41
CA ARG A 93 10.23 -15.93 -7.04
C ARG A 93 10.41 -16.01 -5.53
N ILE A 94 11.40 -16.82 -5.13
CA ILE A 94 11.97 -16.80 -3.78
C ILE A 94 13.33 -16.13 -3.88
N ARG A 95 13.52 -15.08 -3.08
CA ARG A 95 14.72 -14.25 -3.10
C ARG A 95 15.42 -14.33 -1.75
N ARG A 96 16.70 -13.97 -1.73
CA ARG A 96 17.53 -13.89 -0.53
C ARG A 96 18.33 -12.60 -0.54
N ARG A 97 18.33 -11.88 0.59
CA ARG A 97 19.30 -10.83 0.87
C ARG A 97 20.40 -11.42 1.75
N LEU A 98 21.61 -11.36 1.29
CA LEU A 98 22.82 -11.82 2.00
C LEU A 98 23.25 -10.82 3.07
N PRO A 99 24.06 -11.22 4.08
CA PRO A 99 24.59 -10.29 5.09
C PRO A 99 25.41 -9.13 4.51
N ASP A 100 26.08 -9.34 3.37
CA ASP A 100 26.83 -8.31 2.64
C ASP A 100 25.92 -7.28 1.91
N GLY A 101 24.62 -7.47 1.94
CA GLY A 101 23.62 -6.59 1.34
C GLY A 101 23.26 -6.95 -0.10
N ARG A 102 23.84 -7.97 -0.72
CA ARG A 102 23.43 -8.42 -2.06
C ARG A 102 22.10 -9.16 -1.99
N VAL A 103 21.26 -8.95 -2.99
CA VAL A 103 20.02 -9.68 -3.22
C VAL A 103 20.21 -10.62 -4.41
N GLU A 104 19.73 -11.84 -4.26
CA GLU A 104 19.77 -12.87 -5.30
C GLU A 104 18.48 -13.69 -5.36
N THR A 105 18.18 -14.26 -6.51
CA THR A 105 17.09 -15.20 -6.71
C THR A 105 17.53 -16.60 -6.27
N VAL A 106 16.79 -17.20 -5.35
CA VAL A 106 17.04 -18.57 -4.84
C VAL A 106 16.27 -19.60 -5.65
N ALA A 107 15.00 -19.32 -5.97
CA ALA A 107 14.16 -20.22 -6.75
C ALA A 107 13.10 -19.43 -7.55
N GLY A 108 12.66 -20.03 -8.65
CA GLY A 108 11.61 -19.47 -9.51
C GLY A 108 12.14 -18.76 -10.74
N GLN A 109 11.56 -19.09 -11.89
CA GLN A 109 11.82 -18.40 -13.16
C GLN A 109 10.64 -17.51 -13.59
N GLY A 110 9.47 -17.62 -12.97
CA GLY A 110 8.27 -16.88 -13.29
C GLY A 110 7.01 -17.61 -12.87
N GLU A 111 5.86 -17.16 -13.41
CA GLU A 111 4.55 -17.73 -13.09
C GLU A 111 4.37 -19.14 -13.67
N GLY A 112 3.84 -20.02 -12.85
CA GLY A 112 3.52 -21.41 -13.21
C GLY A 112 3.60 -22.36 -12.02
N ARG A 113 3.44 -23.66 -12.30
CA ARG A 113 3.62 -24.75 -11.33
C ARG A 113 4.56 -25.80 -11.93
N VAL A 114 5.85 -25.55 -11.82
CA VAL A 114 6.89 -26.47 -12.31
C VAL A 114 7.80 -26.86 -11.16
N ASP A 115 7.96 -28.15 -10.93
CA ASP A 115 8.95 -28.74 -10.01
C ASP A 115 10.29 -28.93 -10.72
N GLY A 116 11.37 -29.17 -9.97
CA GLY A 116 12.71 -29.41 -10.51
C GLY A 116 13.79 -28.51 -9.94
N PRO A 117 14.88 -28.25 -10.66
CA PRO A 117 15.97 -27.39 -10.17
C PRO A 117 15.46 -26.00 -9.83
N ALA A 118 15.88 -25.45 -8.70
CA ALA A 118 15.28 -24.27 -8.08
C ALA A 118 15.13 -23.07 -9.03
N LEU A 119 16.15 -22.74 -9.84
CA LEU A 119 16.11 -21.64 -10.79
C LEU A 119 15.29 -21.94 -12.08
N GLN A 120 14.86 -23.20 -12.26
CA GLN A 120 13.99 -23.63 -13.38
C GLN A 120 12.57 -23.92 -12.92
N ALA A 121 12.34 -23.97 -11.60
CA ALA A 121 11.01 -24.12 -11.03
C ALA A 121 10.16 -22.88 -11.28
N SER A 122 8.84 -23.03 -11.17
CA SER A 122 7.90 -21.91 -11.27
C SER A 122 6.92 -21.91 -10.11
N PHE A 123 6.50 -20.70 -9.71
CA PHE A 123 5.53 -20.44 -8.64
C PHE A 123 4.42 -19.54 -9.18
N ASN A 124 3.33 -19.45 -8.46
CA ASN A 124 2.28 -18.47 -8.73
C ASN A 124 1.86 -17.77 -7.42
N THR A 125 2.23 -16.50 -7.31
CA THR A 125 1.90 -15.68 -6.14
C THR A 125 2.37 -16.31 -4.82
N PRO A 126 3.67 -16.70 -4.69
CA PRO A 126 4.19 -17.26 -3.45
C PRO A 126 4.01 -16.27 -2.31
N SER A 127 3.39 -16.70 -1.21
CA SER A 127 3.07 -15.83 -0.06
C SER A 127 3.93 -16.20 1.15
N GLY A 128 3.52 -17.12 2.01
CA GLY A 128 4.26 -17.52 3.20
C GLY A 128 5.54 -18.27 2.88
N ILE A 129 6.56 -18.13 3.74
CA ILE A 129 7.80 -18.89 3.71
C ILE A 129 8.20 -19.29 5.13
N ALA A 130 8.61 -20.52 5.31
CA ALA A 130 9.16 -21.06 6.56
C ALA A 130 10.29 -22.04 6.27
N ALA A 131 11.05 -22.44 7.27
CA ALA A 131 12.08 -23.47 7.10
C ALA A 131 12.07 -24.47 8.25
N ASP A 132 12.57 -25.70 7.99
CA ASP A 132 12.83 -26.68 9.01
C ASP A 132 14.27 -26.58 9.56
N ALA A 133 14.56 -27.36 10.58
CA ALA A 133 15.89 -27.42 11.22
C ALA A 133 16.99 -27.94 10.28
N GLN A 134 16.62 -28.62 9.20
CA GLN A 134 17.55 -29.15 8.19
C GLN A 134 17.85 -28.09 7.10
N GLY A 135 17.15 -26.95 7.11
CA GLY A 135 17.34 -25.86 6.15
C GLY A 135 16.51 -26.01 4.88
N ASN A 136 15.54 -26.92 4.80
CA ASN A 136 14.59 -26.92 3.70
C ASN A 136 13.62 -25.76 3.86
N LEU A 137 13.32 -25.08 2.76
CA LEU A 137 12.32 -24.01 2.74
C LEU A 137 10.96 -24.57 2.31
N TYR A 138 9.92 -24.07 2.95
CA TYR A 138 8.53 -24.37 2.64
C TYR A 138 7.83 -23.10 2.22
N VAL A 139 7.11 -23.15 1.11
CA VAL A 139 6.48 -21.99 0.47
C VAL A 139 4.99 -22.25 0.25
N ALA A 140 4.16 -21.36 0.71
CA ALA A 140 2.75 -21.32 0.33
C ALA A 140 2.64 -20.72 -1.08
N ASP A 141 2.47 -21.58 -2.08
CA ASP A 141 2.34 -21.24 -3.51
C ASP A 141 0.87 -20.95 -3.82
N THR A 142 0.43 -19.79 -3.35
CA THR A 142 -0.96 -19.38 -3.15
C THR A 142 -1.81 -19.52 -4.42
N GLY A 143 -1.35 -18.99 -5.55
CA GLY A 143 -2.08 -19.04 -6.82
C GLY A 143 -2.11 -20.44 -7.45
N ASN A 144 -1.24 -21.36 -6.99
CA ASN A 144 -1.23 -22.76 -7.39
C ASN A 144 -1.96 -23.67 -6.40
N HIS A 145 -2.54 -23.15 -5.33
CA HIS A 145 -3.24 -23.92 -4.28
C HIS A 145 -2.36 -25.05 -3.71
N ALA A 146 -1.06 -24.80 -3.55
CA ALA A 146 -0.06 -25.80 -3.22
C ALA A 146 0.89 -25.34 -2.12
N ILE A 147 1.49 -26.32 -1.44
CA ILE A 147 2.66 -26.12 -0.58
C ILE A 147 3.87 -26.73 -1.29
N ARG A 148 4.90 -25.90 -1.49
CA ARG A 148 6.13 -26.31 -2.19
C ARG A 148 7.27 -26.41 -1.18
N ARG A 149 8.17 -27.38 -1.40
CA ARG A 149 9.41 -27.55 -0.65
C ARG A 149 10.60 -27.26 -1.57
N ILE A 150 11.53 -26.46 -1.10
CA ILE A 150 12.85 -26.25 -1.71
C ILE A 150 13.86 -26.97 -0.82
N GLY A 151 14.38 -28.06 -1.30
CA GLY A 151 15.36 -28.88 -0.58
C GLY A 151 16.74 -28.21 -0.54
N THR A 152 17.56 -28.64 0.43
CA THR A 152 18.98 -28.25 0.48
C THR A 152 19.79 -28.76 -0.71
N ASP A 153 19.24 -29.74 -1.44
CA ASP A 153 19.74 -30.25 -2.71
C ASP A 153 19.43 -29.36 -3.92
N GLY A 154 18.76 -28.23 -3.68
CA GLY A 154 18.38 -27.30 -4.73
C GLY A 154 17.20 -27.75 -5.60
N GLN A 155 16.40 -28.71 -5.15
CA GLN A 155 15.21 -29.18 -5.84
C GLN A 155 13.94 -28.56 -5.24
N VAL A 156 13.08 -28.08 -6.09
CA VAL A 156 11.70 -27.69 -5.73
C VAL A 156 10.78 -28.87 -6.02
N THR A 157 9.96 -29.22 -5.03
CA THR A 157 8.94 -30.25 -5.15
C THR A 157 7.61 -29.76 -4.61
N THR A 158 6.51 -30.24 -5.17
CA THR A 158 5.19 -30.04 -4.59
C THR A 158 5.01 -30.98 -3.40
N LEU A 159 4.95 -30.43 -2.19
CA LEU A 159 4.77 -31.19 -0.95
C LEU A 159 3.32 -31.66 -0.80
N ALA A 160 2.35 -30.78 -1.05
CA ALA A 160 0.91 -31.09 -0.95
C ALA A 160 0.07 -30.11 -1.79
N GLY A 161 -1.12 -30.53 -2.17
CA GLY A 161 -2.06 -29.70 -2.91
C GLY A 161 -1.78 -29.62 -4.41
N GLY A 162 -2.19 -28.53 -5.04
CA GLY A 162 -2.06 -28.27 -6.47
C GLY A 162 -3.39 -28.14 -7.22
N GLU A 163 -4.50 -28.37 -6.53
CA GLU A 163 -5.85 -28.11 -7.01
C GLU A 163 -6.63 -27.32 -5.96
N GLN A 164 -7.50 -26.43 -6.43
CA GLN A 164 -8.37 -25.65 -5.57
C GLN A 164 -9.41 -26.54 -4.90
N GLY A 165 -9.64 -26.32 -3.60
CA GLY A 165 -10.71 -26.97 -2.86
C GLY A 165 -10.35 -27.24 -1.41
N TYR A 166 -11.09 -28.15 -0.78
CA TYR A 166 -10.88 -28.60 0.58
C TYR A 166 -10.97 -30.12 0.64
N VAL A 167 -9.83 -30.79 0.78
CA VAL A 167 -9.72 -32.24 0.95
C VAL A 167 -8.55 -32.54 1.89
N ASP A 168 -8.81 -33.30 2.97
CA ASP A 168 -7.81 -33.89 3.85
C ASP A 168 -7.38 -35.28 3.31
N GLY A 169 -6.26 -35.82 3.81
CA GLY A 169 -5.75 -37.13 3.45
C GLY A 169 -4.34 -37.11 2.87
N PRO A 170 -3.96 -38.05 2.01
CA PRO A 170 -2.60 -38.09 1.44
C PRO A 170 -2.24 -36.79 0.75
N ALA A 171 -1.03 -36.29 0.98
CA ALA A 171 -0.60 -34.94 0.54
C ALA A 171 -0.80 -34.70 -0.97
N ALA A 172 -0.58 -35.74 -1.80
CA ALA A 172 -0.77 -35.69 -3.26
C ALA A 172 -2.27 -35.59 -3.68
N GLN A 173 -3.22 -35.86 -2.79
CA GLN A 173 -4.66 -35.80 -3.04
C GLN A 173 -5.32 -34.64 -2.28
N ALA A 174 -4.60 -34.07 -1.33
CA ALA A 174 -5.09 -32.94 -0.55
C ALA A 174 -5.37 -31.72 -1.44
N ARG A 175 -6.34 -30.90 -1.02
CA ARG A 175 -6.66 -29.64 -1.72
C ARG A 175 -6.66 -28.50 -0.72
N PHE A 176 -6.20 -27.36 -1.21
CA PHE A 176 -6.23 -26.07 -0.50
C PHE A 176 -6.96 -25.02 -1.34
N ASP A 177 -7.39 -23.93 -0.70
CA ASP A 177 -7.89 -22.76 -1.42
C ASP A 177 -7.03 -21.53 -1.10
N ALA A 178 -6.07 -21.27 -1.99
CA ALA A 178 -5.12 -20.16 -1.93
C ALA A 178 -4.46 -20.02 -0.53
N PRO A 179 -3.69 -21.03 -0.08
CA PRO A 179 -2.99 -21.01 1.20
C PRO A 179 -1.99 -19.86 1.25
N MET A 180 -1.90 -19.15 2.39
CA MET A 180 -1.01 -18.01 2.52
C MET A 180 0.02 -18.13 3.64
N GLY A 181 -0.41 -18.30 4.89
CA GLY A 181 0.48 -18.44 6.04
C GLY A 181 1.07 -19.83 6.13
N ILE A 182 2.34 -19.93 6.53
CA ILE A 182 3.02 -21.20 6.72
C ILE A 182 3.97 -21.12 7.94
N ALA A 183 4.02 -22.18 8.74
CA ALA A 183 4.98 -22.35 9.83
C ALA A 183 5.42 -23.80 9.91
N VAL A 184 6.62 -24.08 10.42
CA VAL A 184 7.17 -25.44 10.59
C VAL A 184 7.58 -25.62 12.04
N ASP A 185 7.16 -26.73 12.68
CA ASP A 185 7.56 -27.01 14.03
C ASP A 185 8.92 -27.78 14.10
N ALA A 186 9.43 -27.96 15.32
CA ALA A 186 10.69 -28.67 15.53
C ALA A 186 10.65 -30.15 15.10
N GLN A 187 9.47 -30.72 14.92
CA GLN A 187 9.25 -32.10 14.47
C GLN A 187 9.15 -32.21 12.95
N GLY A 188 9.18 -31.06 12.22
CA GLY A 188 9.07 -30.98 10.77
C GLY A 188 7.63 -31.07 10.24
N GLN A 189 6.61 -30.89 11.11
CA GLN A 189 5.24 -30.72 10.65
C GLN A 189 5.04 -29.33 10.08
N VAL A 190 4.33 -29.23 8.95
CA VAL A 190 4.09 -27.98 8.26
C VAL A 190 2.66 -27.51 8.50
N TYR A 191 2.52 -26.38 9.17
CA TYR A 191 1.25 -25.74 9.47
C TYR A 191 0.91 -24.73 8.38
N VAL A 192 -0.33 -24.74 7.90
CA VAL A 192 -0.79 -23.96 6.75
C VAL A 192 -2.06 -23.20 7.10
N ALA A 193 -2.06 -21.90 6.94
CA ALA A 193 -3.28 -21.11 6.87
C ALA A 193 -3.92 -21.33 5.50
N ASP A 194 -4.93 -22.17 5.43
CA ASP A 194 -5.74 -22.47 4.25
C ASP A 194 -6.79 -21.38 4.09
N THR A 195 -6.31 -20.23 3.64
CA THR A 195 -6.87 -18.88 3.83
C THR A 195 -8.32 -18.76 3.39
N TYR A 196 -8.66 -19.25 2.18
CA TYR A 196 -10.02 -19.13 1.63
C TYR A 196 -10.93 -20.33 1.95
N ASN A 197 -10.39 -21.34 2.65
CA ASN A 197 -11.14 -22.37 3.35
C ASN A 197 -11.40 -22.01 4.84
N ASP A 198 -10.87 -20.88 5.34
CA ASP A 198 -11.01 -20.40 6.72
C ASP A 198 -10.56 -21.44 7.77
N ARG A 199 -9.45 -22.15 7.50
CA ARG A 199 -8.94 -23.26 8.31
C ARG A 199 -7.45 -23.21 8.51
N ILE A 200 -7.00 -23.85 9.57
CA ILE A 200 -5.59 -24.17 9.80
C ILE A 200 -5.40 -25.65 9.56
N ARG A 201 -4.50 -25.98 8.61
CA ARG A 201 -4.20 -27.34 8.20
C ARG A 201 -2.78 -27.73 8.65
N VAL A 202 -2.52 -29.02 8.81
CA VAL A 202 -1.19 -29.57 9.13
C VAL A 202 -0.84 -30.66 8.14
N ILE A 203 0.34 -30.57 7.56
CA ILE A 203 0.98 -31.63 6.78
C ILE A 203 1.92 -32.35 7.72
N GLY A 204 1.57 -33.59 8.07
CA GLY A 204 2.36 -34.42 8.96
C GLY A 204 3.58 -34.99 8.26
N THR A 205 4.57 -35.42 9.04
CA THR A 205 5.74 -36.18 8.57
C THR A 205 5.37 -37.55 8.01
N ASP A 206 4.14 -38.01 8.28
CA ASP A 206 3.53 -39.21 7.71
C ASP A 206 3.02 -39.04 6.28
N GLY A 207 3.15 -37.79 5.72
CA GLY A 207 2.71 -37.47 4.38
C GLY A 207 1.20 -37.23 4.25
N ASN A 208 0.48 -37.05 5.37
CA ASN A 208 -0.94 -36.74 5.34
C ASN A 208 -1.22 -35.28 5.72
N VAL A 209 -2.24 -34.71 5.09
CA VAL A 209 -2.82 -33.40 5.44
C VAL A 209 -4.06 -33.61 6.29
N ARG A 210 -4.14 -32.91 7.40
CA ARG A 210 -5.33 -32.91 8.27
C ARG A 210 -5.72 -31.47 8.67
N THR A 211 -6.99 -31.25 8.92
CA THR A 211 -7.49 -30.02 9.51
C THR A 211 -7.19 -30.00 11.01
N LEU A 212 -6.44 -28.98 11.47
CA LEU A 212 -6.15 -28.76 12.88
C LEU A 212 -7.31 -28.02 13.57
N ALA A 213 -7.77 -26.92 12.96
CA ALA A 213 -8.86 -26.09 13.48
C ALA A 213 -9.54 -25.32 12.36
N GLY A 214 -10.80 -24.92 12.58
CA GLY A 214 -11.65 -24.18 11.68
C GLY A 214 -12.89 -24.94 11.29
N GLY A 215 -14.05 -24.27 11.37
CA GLY A 215 -15.37 -24.82 11.05
C GLY A 215 -15.73 -24.72 9.56
N GLU A 216 -16.99 -25.04 9.24
CA GLU A 216 -17.47 -25.04 7.85
C GLU A 216 -17.67 -23.63 7.26
N ARG A 217 -17.85 -22.63 8.12
CA ARG A 217 -18.10 -21.23 7.72
C ARG A 217 -17.09 -20.29 8.35
N PRO A 218 -16.73 -19.18 7.70
CA PRO A 218 -15.95 -18.14 8.33
C PRO A 218 -16.66 -17.59 9.57
N GLY A 219 -15.91 -16.96 10.46
CA GLY A 219 -16.45 -16.30 11.64
C GLY A 219 -15.46 -16.27 12.80
N MET A 220 -15.92 -15.71 13.92
CA MET A 220 -15.15 -15.55 15.14
C MET A 220 -15.70 -16.48 16.22
N ALA A 221 -15.03 -17.62 16.47
CA ALA A 221 -15.34 -18.50 17.58
C ALA A 221 -14.07 -19.15 18.13
N ASP A 222 -13.94 -19.17 19.45
CA ASP A 222 -12.95 -19.97 20.18
C ASP A 222 -13.48 -21.40 20.36
N GLY A 223 -12.58 -22.34 20.61
CA GLY A 223 -12.95 -23.76 20.82
C GLY A 223 -11.92 -24.73 20.30
N VAL A 224 -12.24 -26.03 20.28
CA VAL A 224 -11.31 -27.09 19.85
C VAL A 224 -11.69 -27.57 18.44
N GLY A 225 -10.69 -27.66 17.56
CA GLY A 225 -10.85 -28.22 16.21
C GLY A 225 -11.94 -27.50 15.40
N ALA A 226 -12.95 -28.21 14.94
CA ALA A 226 -14.05 -27.70 14.13
C ALA A 226 -15.03 -26.76 14.87
N ALA A 227 -14.97 -26.70 16.21
CA ALA A 227 -15.75 -25.73 16.99
C ALA A 227 -15.21 -24.32 16.88
N ALA A 228 -13.92 -24.16 16.60
CA ALA A 228 -13.30 -22.86 16.32
C ALA A 228 -13.69 -22.37 14.92
N ARG A 229 -13.72 -21.04 14.75
CA ARG A 229 -13.92 -20.41 13.45
C ARG A 229 -12.87 -19.32 13.24
N PHE A 230 -12.38 -19.24 12.02
CA PHE A 230 -11.51 -18.17 11.51
C PHE A 230 -12.20 -17.47 10.34
N ASP A 231 -11.67 -16.30 9.98
CA ASP A 231 -12.10 -15.60 8.80
C ASP A 231 -10.88 -15.02 8.06
N THR A 232 -10.52 -15.69 6.98
CA THR A 232 -9.36 -15.33 6.15
C THR A 232 -8.06 -15.30 6.97
N PRO A 233 -7.63 -16.41 7.61
CA PRO A 233 -6.33 -16.49 8.29
C PRO A 233 -5.19 -16.35 7.27
N VAL A 234 -4.23 -15.44 7.51
CA VAL A 234 -3.20 -15.08 6.50
C VAL A 234 -1.77 -15.27 6.93
N ALA A 235 -1.47 -15.29 8.22
CA ALA A 235 -0.11 -15.46 8.71
C ALA A 235 -0.08 -16.38 9.94
N LEU A 236 1.01 -17.14 10.08
CA LEU A 236 1.28 -18.05 11.17
C LEU A 236 2.64 -17.77 11.78
N ALA A 237 2.75 -17.88 13.11
CA ALA A 237 4.01 -17.85 13.85
C ALA A 237 3.90 -18.70 15.09
N PHE A 238 4.98 -19.34 15.54
CA PHE A 238 5.01 -19.99 16.85
C PHE A 238 5.36 -18.98 17.94
N ASP A 239 4.69 -19.08 19.09
CA ASP A 239 5.12 -18.40 20.30
C ASP A 239 6.25 -19.16 21.00
N ALA A 240 6.88 -18.55 22.01
CA ALA A 240 7.99 -19.16 22.77
C ALA A 240 7.58 -20.43 23.54
N GLN A 241 6.29 -20.69 23.71
CA GLN A 241 5.74 -21.88 24.35
C GLN A 241 5.37 -22.98 23.35
N GLY A 242 5.62 -22.75 22.05
CA GLY A 242 5.32 -23.68 20.97
C GLY A 242 3.84 -23.71 20.55
N ALA A 243 3.03 -22.74 20.98
CA ALA A 243 1.67 -22.61 20.46
C ALA A 243 1.67 -21.79 19.16
N LEU A 244 0.72 -22.09 18.27
CA LEU A 244 0.62 -21.46 16.97
C LEU A 244 -0.25 -20.20 17.05
N LEU A 245 0.33 -19.05 16.70
CA LEU A 245 -0.39 -17.79 16.53
C LEU A 245 -0.88 -17.66 15.09
N VAL A 246 -2.07 -17.10 14.93
CA VAL A 246 -2.78 -16.94 13.66
C VAL A 246 -3.21 -15.49 13.50
N ALA A 247 -2.80 -14.82 12.44
CA ALA A 247 -3.37 -13.54 12.00
C ALA A 247 -4.71 -13.82 11.32
N ASP A 248 -5.79 -13.57 12.03
CA ASP A 248 -7.18 -13.80 11.63
C ASP A 248 -7.77 -12.51 11.05
N LEU A 249 -7.46 -12.25 9.78
CA LEU A 249 -7.51 -10.95 9.12
C LEU A 249 -8.86 -10.26 9.22
N PHE A 250 -9.94 -10.90 8.76
CA PHE A 250 -11.26 -10.29 8.74
C PHE A 250 -11.96 -10.28 10.10
N ASN A 251 -11.55 -11.18 11.02
CA ASN A 251 -11.95 -11.08 12.42
C ASN A 251 -11.23 -9.96 13.18
N ASN A 252 -10.26 -9.31 12.51
CA ASN A 252 -9.45 -8.25 13.13
C ASN A 252 -8.82 -8.70 14.45
N ALA A 253 -8.32 -9.94 14.49
CA ALA A 253 -7.88 -10.62 15.70
C ALA A 253 -6.58 -11.38 15.49
N VAL A 254 -5.83 -11.61 16.60
CA VAL A 254 -4.79 -12.62 16.64
C VAL A 254 -5.29 -13.76 17.51
N ARG A 255 -5.26 -14.98 16.95
CA ARG A 255 -5.71 -16.20 17.62
C ARG A 255 -4.51 -17.06 18.01
N ARG A 256 -4.67 -17.91 19.01
CA ARG A 256 -3.66 -18.84 19.51
C ARG A 256 -4.22 -20.25 19.53
N ILE A 257 -3.48 -21.19 18.96
CA ILE A 257 -3.81 -22.61 18.98
C ILE A 257 -2.80 -23.32 19.88
N GLY A 258 -3.29 -23.86 21.00
CA GLY A 258 -2.49 -24.64 21.94
C GLY A 258 -2.13 -26.03 21.40
N ALA A 259 -1.20 -26.70 22.07
CA ALA A 259 -0.79 -28.06 21.71
C ALA A 259 -1.94 -29.10 21.78
N ASP A 260 -2.98 -28.79 22.55
CA ASP A 260 -4.22 -29.61 22.68
C ASP A 260 -5.23 -29.28 21.54
N GLY A 261 -4.91 -28.38 20.60
CA GLY A 261 -5.79 -27.93 19.54
C GLY A 261 -6.86 -26.94 19.96
N THR A 262 -6.80 -26.41 21.20
CA THR A 262 -7.69 -25.35 21.67
C THR A 262 -7.31 -24.03 21.05
N VAL A 263 -8.28 -23.39 20.39
CA VAL A 263 -8.16 -22.04 19.83
C VAL A 263 -8.70 -21.04 20.85
N SER A 264 -7.93 -19.99 21.11
CA SER A 264 -8.30 -18.85 21.94
C SER A 264 -7.90 -17.53 21.29
N THR A 265 -8.56 -16.44 21.68
CA THR A 265 -8.25 -15.09 21.18
C THR A 265 -7.21 -14.41 22.05
N VAL A 266 -6.07 -14.04 21.46
CA VAL A 266 -4.98 -13.29 22.13
C VAL A 266 -5.20 -11.78 21.99
N VAL A 267 -5.55 -11.33 20.77
CA VAL A 267 -5.87 -9.93 20.48
C VAL A 267 -7.23 -9.89 19.83
N ALA A 268 -8.18 -9.22 20.49
CA ALA A 268 -9.53 -9.03 19.97
C ALA A 268 -9.65 -7.75 19.13
N ALA A 269 -10.69 -7.68 18.28
CA ALA A 269 -11.06 -6.48 17.56
C ALA A 269 -11.35 -5.30 18.49
N GLY A 270 -11.18 -4.07 17.99
CA GLY A 270 -11.47 -2.81 18.71
C GLY A 270 -10.27 -2.15 19.39
N GLY A 271 -9.07 -2.73 19.24
CA GLY A 271 -7.80 -2.11 19.65
C GLY A 271 -7.14 -1.25 18.56
N VAL A 272 -5.82 -1.16 18.61
CA VAL A 272 -5.00 -0.41 17.64
C VAL A 272 -4.89 -1.15 16.31
N ILE A 273 -4.81 -2.49 16.34
CA ILE A 273 -4.64 -3.33 15.17
C ILE A 273 -5.89 -3.32 14.30
N ASN A 274 -5.70 -3.13 13.00
CA ASN A 274 -6.75 -3.18 11.99
C ASN A 274 -6.35 -4.11 10.84
N GLY A 275 -6.93 -5.32 10.80
CA GLY A 275 -6.61 -6.35 9.82
C GLY A 275 -5.17 -6.84 9.92
N PRO A 276 -4.85 -7.75 10.86
CA PRO A 276 -3.49 -8.27 11.03
C PRO A 276 -3.04 -9.04 9.79
N LEU A 277 -1.87 -8.67 9.23
CA LEU A 277 -1.29 -9.26 8.01
C LEU A 277 -0.10 -10.15 8.29
N SER A 278 0.70 -9.80 9.28
CA SER A 278 1.97 -10.46 9.57
C SER A 278 2.26 -10.49 11.06
N LEU A 279 3.00 -11.51 11.48
CA LEU A 279 3.32 -11.78 12.89
C LEU A 279 4.80 -12.06 13.05
N ALA A 280 5.39 -11.57 14.14
CA ALA A 280 6.68 -12.01 14.64
C ALA A 280 6.66 -12.01 16.18
N THR A 281 7.38 -12.94 16.81
CA THR A 281 7.37 -13.13 18.27
C THR A 281 8.77 -13.06 18.84
N THR A 282 8.88 -12.74 20.12
CA THR A 282 10.12 -12.82 20.89
C THR A 282 10.05 -13.96 21.91
N HIS A 283 11.20 -14.34 22.49
CA HIS A 283 11.28 -15.40 23.49
C HIS A 283 10.51 -15.12 24.80
N ASP A 284 10.34 -13.87 25.17
CA ASP A 284 9.59 -13.44 26.33
C ASP A 284 8.11 -13.12 26.03
N GLY A 285 7.62 -13.52 24.86
CA GLY A 285 6.21 -13.51 24.51
C GLY A 285 5.68 -12.17 24.03
N VAL A 286 6.55 -11.23 23.67
CA VAL A 286 6.12 -10.00 22.98
C VAL A 286 5.82 -10.33 21.53
N LEU A 287 4.66 -9.88 21.04
CA LEU A 287 4.21 -10.09 19.66
C LEU A 287 4.31 -8.76 18.88
N TYR A 288 4.78 -8.85 17.65
CA TYR A 288 4.73 -7.77 16.67
C TYR A 288 3.74 -8.12 15.58
N VAL A 289 2.87 -7.16 15.23
CA VAL A 289 1.82 -7.32 14.23
C VAL A 289 1.95 -6.22 13.19
N GLY A 290 2.09 -6.59 11.93
CA GLY A 290 1.88 -5.69 10.80
C GLY A 290 0.41 -5.70 10.39
N ASP A 291 -0.18 -4.52 10.18
CA ASP A 291 -1.61 -4.40 9.89
C ASP A 291 -1.92 -3.74 8.54
N MET A 292 -3.18 -3.80 8.12
CA MET A 292 -3.67 -3.23 6.87
C MET A 292 -3.58 -1.70 6.80
N ASP A 293 -3.52 -1.03 7.94
CA ASP A 293 -3.32 0.42 8.02
C ASP A 293 -1.84 0.83 7.89
N GLY A 294 -0.94 -0.12 7.66
CA GLY A 294 0.50 0.13 7.53
C GLY A 294 1.20 0.39 8.86
N ARG A 295 0.63 -0.08 9.96
CA ARG A 295 1.24 0.01 11.29
C ARG A 295 2.09 -1.22 11.58
N ILE A 296 3.07 -1.02 12.45
CA ILE A 296 3.70 -2.11 13.20
C ILE A 296 3.31 -1.90 14.67
N VAL A 297 2.56 -2.85 15.20
CA VAL A 297 2.03 -2.81 16.56
C VAL A 297 2.74 -3.85 17.41
N GLN A 298 3.31 -3.42 18.53
CA GLN A 298 3.86 -4.28 19.57
C GLN A 298 2.73 -4.65 20.54
N VAL A 299 2.58 -5.93 20.83
CA VAL A 299 1.61 -6.44 21.80
C VAL A 299 2.35 -7.10 22.93
N THR A 300 2.13 -6.61 24.15
CA THR A 300 2.76 -7.20 25.34
C THR A 300 2.13 -8.55 25.70
N PRO A 301 2.78 -9.40 26.52
CA PRO A 301 2.18 -10.64 27.00
C PRO A 301 0.84 -10.45 27.74
N GLN A 302 0.58 -9.25 28.26
CA GLN A 302 -0.69 -8.86 28.89
C GLN A 302 -1.75 -8.34 27.90
N GLY A 303 -1.44 -8.28 26.60
CA GLY A 303 -2.36 -7.85 25.53
C GLY A 303 -2.38 -6.34 25.28
N HIS A 304 -1.50 -5.54 25.89
CA HIS A 304 -1.43 -4.10 25.61
C HIS A 304 -0.84 -3.86 24.21
N GLN A 305 -1.51 -3.04 23.41
CA GLN A 305 -1.16 -2.72 22.04
C GLN A 305 -0.49 -1.34 21.94
N ILE A 306 0.71 -1.30 21.35
CA ILE A 306 1.52 -0.08 21.22
C ILE A 306 1.95 0.05 19.75
N ALA A 307 1.46 1.07 19.04
CA ALA A 307 1.90 1.32 17.67
C ALA A 307 3.31 1.91 17.68
N LEU A 308 4.27 1.20 17.11
CA LEU A 308 5.65 1.68 16.92
C LEU A 308 5.78 2.51 15.64
N VAL A 309 5.08 2.14 14.58
CA VAL A 309 5.05 2.80 13.28
C VAL A 309 3.59 3.11 12.92
N GLY A 310 3.34 4.21 12.21
CA GLY A 310 1.98 4.66 11.90
C GLY A 310 1.25 5.25 13.11
N ASN A 311 1.99 5.79 14.07
CA ASN A 311 1.50 6.31 15.35
C ASN A 311 1.34 7.85 15.37
N GLY A 312 1.42 8.51 14.21
CA GLY A 312 1.39 9.97 14.06
C GLY A 312 2.76 10.65 14.21
N ARG A 313 3.74 10.01 14.85
CA ARG A 313 5.15 10.47 14.88
C ARG A 313 5.96 9.88 13.73
N LEU A 314 5.75 8.60 13.44
CA LEU A 314 6.33 7.92 12.30
C LEU A 314 5.28 7.70 11.23
N PRO A 315 5.67 7.77 9.93
CA PRO A 315 4.77 7.51 8.83
C PRO A 315 4.31 6.05 8.85
N ARG A 316 3.19 5.77 8.17
CA ARG A 316 2.73 4.41 7.90
C ARG A 316 3.60 3.76 6.84
N LEU A 317 3.74 2.44 6.91
CA LEU A 317 4.22 1.63 5.80
C LEU A 317 3.08 1.43 4.77
N ALA A 318 3.43 1.00 3.58
CA ALA A 318 2.43 0.84 2.53
C ALA A 318 1.60 -0.45 2.71
N ARG A 319 2.25 -1.58 2.98
CA ARG A 319 1.62 -2.87 3.34
C ARG A 319 2.64 -3.81 3.99
N PRO A 320 2.79 -3.81 5.31
CA PRO A 320 3.73 -4.66 6.05
C PRO A 320 3.22 -6.11 6.11
N SER A 321 3.42 -6.86 5.03
CA SER A 321 2.88 -8.19 4.82
C SER A 321 3.76 -9.32 5.41
N GLY A 322 5.00 -9.04 5.77
CA GLY A 322 5.91 -10.00 6.39
C GLY A 322 6.75 -9.37 7.48
N LEU A 323 6.91 -10.07 8.59
CA LEU A 323 7.74 -9.66 9.73
C LEU A 323 8.69 -10.79 10.12
N ALA A 324 9.91 -10.43 10.56
CA ALA A 324 10.84 -11.31 11.23
C ALA A 324 11.65 -10.52 12.26
N MET A 325 12.09 -11.20 13.33
CA MET A 325 13.00 -10.60 14.32
C MET A 325 14.46 -10.72 13.86
N ASP A 326 15.23 -9.66 13.98
CA ASP A 326 16.68 -9.71 13.83
C ASP A 326 17.38 -10.01 15.17
N ALA A 327 18.62 -10.46 15.12
CA ALA A 327 19.39 -10.87 16.29
C ALA A 327 19.61 -9.75 17.32
N ASP A 328 19.60 -8.50 16.88
CA ASP A 328 19.76 -7.32 17.73
C ASP A 328 18.44 -6.75 18.27
N GLY A 329 17.31 -7.42 18.04
CA GLY A 329 15.99 -7.00 18.45
C GLY A 329 15.30 -6.02 17.46
N SER A 330 15.93 -5.71 16.34
CA SER A 330 15.27 -4.98 15.25
C SER A 330 14.17 -5.83 14.62
N VAL A 331 13.15 -5.17 14.07
CA VAL A 331 12.08 -5.85 13.30
C VAL A 331 12.34 -5.67 11.81
N LEU A 332 12.48 -6.79 11.10
CA LEU A 332 12.56 -6.80 9.65
C LEU A 332 11.14 -6.82 9.07
N VAL A 333 10.91 -6.04 8.03
CA VAL A 333 9.58 -5.86 7.43
C VAL A 333 9.65 -6.02 5.93
N ALA A 334 8.81 -6.90 5.36
CA ALA A 334 8.47 -6.87 3.95
C ALA A 334 7.29 -5.89 3.75
N ASP A 335 7.56 -4.75 3.13
CA ASP A 335 6.56 -3.76 2.79
C ASP A 335 6.15 -3.92 1.32
N ALA A 336 5.23 -4.85 1.10
CA ALA A 336 4.90 -5.37 -0.21
C ALA A 336 4.47 -4.30 -1.22
N ALA A 337 3.71 -3.31 -0.76
CA ALA A 337 3.20 -2.26 -1.63
C ALA A 337 4.17 -1.08 -1.81
N SER A 338 5.31 -1.08 -1.11
CA SER A 338 6.42 -0.14 -1.32
C SER A 338 7.55 -0.71 -2.17
N TYR A 339 7.48 -2.01 -2.50
CA TYR A 339 8.56 -2.74 -3.20
C TYR A 339 9.89 -2.71 -2.45
N ARG A 340 9.82 -2.75 -1.09
CA ARG A 340 10.98 -2.62 -0.20
C ARG A 340 10.96 -3.62 0.93
N LEU A 341 12.14 -3.93 1.42
CA LEU A 341 12.34 -4.47 2.75
C LEU A 341 12.83 -3.33 3.64
N HIS A 342 12.29 -3.25 4.86
CA HIS A 342 12.71 -2.28 5.88
C HIS A 342 13.27 -3.01 7.11
N ARG A 343 14.06 -2.26 7.90
CA ARG A 343 14.48 -2.61 9.24
C ARG A 343 14.01 -1.53 10.20
N LEU A 344 13.30 -1.92 11.23
CA LEU A 344 12.94 -1.04 12.33
C LEU A 344 13.94 -1.24 13.45
N ARG A 345 14.82 -0.26 13.63
CA ARG A 345 15.84 -0.29 14.67
C ARG A 345 15.39 0.53 15.88
N PRO A 346 15.53 -0.01 17.11
CA PRO A 346 15.32 0.79 18.32
C PRO A 346 16.30 1.95 18.40
N LEU A 347 15.79 3.15 18.68
CA LEU A 347 16.61 4.32 18.97
C LEU A 347 16.90 4.44 20.49
N PRO A 348 18.05 4.98 20.88
CA PRO A 348 18.32 5.39 22.26
C PRO A 348 17.24 6.34 22.76
N VAL A 349 16.98 6.29 24.07
CA VAL A 349 15.97 7.14 24.72
C VAL A 349 16.33 8.63 24.52
N GLY A 350 15.38 9.39 23.98
CA GLY A 350 15.54 10.83 23.71
C GLY A 350 16.04 11.17 22.30
N GLU A 351 16.44 10.19 21.50
CA GLU A 351 16.74 10.42 20.08
C GLU A 351 15.47 10.51 19.24
N LEU A 352 15.48 11.40 18.25
CA LEU A 352 14.40 11.56 17.29
C LEU A 352 14.71 10.78 16.01
N PRO A 353 13.73 10.11 15.40
CA PRO A 353 13.95 9.40 14.16
C PRO A 353 14.24 10.35 13.01
N ALA A 354 15.20 9.97 12.16
CA ALA A 354 15.43 10.66 10.90
C ALA A 354 14.26 10.41 9.93
N PRO A 355 14.02 11.31 8.95
CA PRO A 355 13.04 11.09 7.89
C PRO A 355 13.25 9.75 7.18
N ALA A 356 12.18 9.00 7.01
CA ALA A 356 12.22 7.66 6.44
C ALA A 356 11.64 7.65 5.02
N LEU A 357 12.28 6.90 4.12
CA LEU A 357 11.74 6.60 2.79
C LEU A 357 10.73 5.47 2.92
N VAL A 358 9.46 5.82 3.02
CA VAL A 358 8.33 4.87 3.04
C VAL A 358 7.53 4.98 1.75
N GLY A 359 6.88 3.89 1.37
CA GLY A 359 6.10 3.82 0.14
C GLY A 359 6.95 3.63 -1.14
N PRO A 360 6.28 3.54 -2.31
CA PRO A 360 6.94 3.40 -3.60
C PRO A 360 7.80 4.61 -3.95
N ALA A 361 8.75 4.45 -4.88
CA ALA A 361 9.47 5.57 -5.45
C ALA A 361 8.52 6.58 -6.12
N ALA A 362 8.82 7.86 -6.02
CA ALA A 362 7.95 8.91 -6.55
C ALA A 362 7.84 8.89 -8.08
N ASP A 363 8.89 8.42 -8.73
CA ASP A 363 9.02 8.25 -10.18
C ASP A 363 8.76 6.80 -10.65
N ALA A 364 8.17 5.95 -9.78
CA ALA A 364 7.79 4.59 -10.17
C ALA A 364 6.80 4.64 -11.35
N ALA A 365 7.13 3.90 -12.41
CA ALA A 365 6.30 3.86 -13.63
C ALA A 365 4.84 3.50 -13.30
N LEU A 366 3.90 4.22 -13.90
CA LEU A 366 2.46 3.94 -13.75
C LEU A 366 2.08 2.65 -14.48
N PRO A 367 0.93 2.02 -14.12
CA PRO A 367 0.39 0.91 -14.90
C PRO A 367 0.13 1.32 -16.35
N ASP A 368 0.47 0.46 -17.30
CA ASP A 368 0.09 0.67 -18.70
C ASP A 368 -1.41 0.39 -18.88
N THR A 369 -2.18 1.44 -19.05
CA THR A 369 -3.62 1.36 -19.29
C THR A 369 -3.98 1.47 -20.78
N GLY A 370 -3.02 1.81 -21.63
CA GLY A 370 -3.28 2.18 -23.03
C GLY A 370 -4.26 3.35 -23.15
N GLY A 371 -4.38 4.17 -22.11
CA GLY A 371 -5.29 5.31 -22.05
C GLY A 371 -6.77 4.94 -21.91
N ARG A 372 -7.10 3.77 -21.38
CA ARG A 372 -8.48 3.28 -21.25
C ARG A 372 -9.19 3.92 -20.07
N TRP A 373 -10.49 4.16 -20.24
CA TRP A 373 -11.40 4.60 -19.20
C TRP A 373 -11.99 3.40 -18.45
N PRO A 374 -12.39 3.57 -17.18
CA PRO A 374 -13.00 2.50 -16.38
C PRO A 374 -14.45 2.19 -16.74
N LEU A 375 -15.02 2.86 -17.74
CA LEU A 375 -16.39 2.71 -18.21
C LEU A 375 -16.41 2.50 -19.74
N ALA A 376 -17.46 1.86 -20.25
CA ALA A 376 -17.65 1.71 -21.69
C ALA A 376 -18.24 2.99 -22.31
N PRO A 377 -17.75 3.38 -23.52
CA PRO A 377 -16.64 2.81 -24.26
C PRO A 377 -15.29 3.18 -23.64
N GLN A 378 -14.38 2.21 -23.47
CA GLN A 378 -13.10 2.43 -22.75
C GLN A 378 -12.12 3.36 -23.49
N ASP A 379 -12.33 3.60 -24.75
CA ASP A 379 -11.57 4.52 -25.62
C ASP A 379 -12.35 5.80 -25.98
N GLY A 380 -13.56 5.97 -25.42
CA GLY A 380 -14.38 7.18 -25.53
C GLY A 380 -14.02 8.22 -24.47
N TRP A 381 -14.60 9.40 -24.58
CA TRP A 381 -14.53 10.42 -23.54
C TRP A 381 -15.59 10.16 -22.45
N HIS A 382 -15.26 10.48 -21.20
CA HIS A 382 -16.19 10.45 -20.06
C HIS A 382 -16.06 11.74 -19.24
N GLU A 383 -17.17 12.23 -18.67
CA GLU A 383 -17.20 13.44 -17.83
C GLU A 383 -16.36 13.20 -16.56
N VAL A 384 -15.47 14.15 -16.28
CA VAL A 384 -14.64 14.18 -15.07
C VAL A 384 -15.36 15.00 -13.99
N VAL A 385 -15.57 14.42 -12.83
CA VAL A 385 -16.34 15.07 -11.75
C VAL A 385 -15.52 15.30 -10.48
N GLY A 386 -14.24 14.94 -10.49
CA GLY A 386 -13.29 15.22 -9.41
C GLY A 386 -11.86 14.85 -9.77
N THR A 387 -10.89 15.62 -9.28
CA THR A 387 -9.45 15.44 -9.51
C THR A 387 -8.69 15.27 -8.20
N LEU A 388 -7.45 14.76 -8.29
CA LEU A 388 -6.59 14.55 -7.13
C LEU A 388 -6.38 15.85 -6.34
N GLY A 389 -6.44 15.76 -5.03
CA GLY A 389 -6.13 16.88 -4.13
C GLY A 389 -7.30 17.80 -3.82
N GLU A 390 -8.45 17.63 -4.44
CA GLU A 390 -9.63 18.44 -4.10
C GLU A 390 -10.07 18.22 -2.64
N VAL A 391 -10.57 19.31 -2.02
CA VAL A 391 -11.13 19.23 -0.68
C VAL A 391 -12.43 18.44 -0.69
N ARG A 392 -12.57 17.49 0.23
CA ARG A 392 -13.81 16.73 0.46
C ARG A 392 -14.29 16.89 1.88
N GLY A 393 -15.58 17.15 2.01
CA GLY A 393 -16.30 17.17 3.28
C GLY A 393 -16.80 15.79 3.70
N ASN A 394 -17.44 15.74 4.87
CA ASN A 394 -18.15 14.55 5.35
C ASN A 394 -19.64 14.83 5.55
N PHE A 395 -20.43 13.77 5.76
CA PHE A 395 -21.87 13.87 6.00
C PHE A 395 -22.26 14.49 7.36
N LYS A 396 -21.25 14.73 8.24
CA LYS A 396 -21.45 15.37 9.56
C LYS A 396 -21.25 16.88 9.51
N GLY A 397 -21.05 17.46 8.30
CA GLY A 397 -20.93 18.90 8.08
C GLY A 397 -19.50 19.45 8.14
N GLU A 398 -18.48 18.61 8.30
CA GLU A 398 -17.09 19.06 8.18
C GLU A 398 -16.71 19.23 6.71
N SER A 399 -16.42 20.45 6.27
CA SER A 399 -16.11 20.76 4.88
C SER A 399 -14.70 20.35 4.45
N ARG A 400 -13.74 20.27 5.39
CA ARG A 400 -12.35 19.88 5.17
C ARG A 400 -12.02 18.59 5.91
N HIS A 401 -12.64 17.49 5.47
CA HIS A 401 -12.46 16.18 6.09
C HIS A 401 -11.23 15.44 5.56
N HIS A 402 -11.03 15.43 4.24
CA HIS A 402 -9.89 14.78 3.59
C HIS A 402 -9.62 15.39 2.21
N LEU A 403 -8.43 15.14 1.67
CA LEU A 403 -8.10 15.39 0.27
C LEU A 403 -8.63 14.25 -0.61
N HIS A 404 -9.15 14.58 -1.77
CA HIS A 404 -9.59 13.61 -2.77
C HIS A 404 -8.40 12.81 -3.30
N GLY A 405 -8.44 11.49 -3.14
CA GLY A 405 -7.31 10.59 -3.42
C GLY A 405 -7.23 10.05 -4.84
N GLY A 406 -8.02 10.56 -5.79
CA GLY A 406 -8.05 9.99 -7.14
C GLY A 406 -8.73 10.86 -8.18
N PHE A 407 -9.36 10.18 -9.14
CA PHE A 407 -9.97 10.76 -10.33
C PHE A 407 -11.39 10.20 -10.47
N ASP A 408 -12.39 11.07 -10.42
CA ASP A 408 -13.79 10.68 -10.46
C ASP A 408 -14.33 10.74 -11.91
N VAL A 409 -14.76 9.59 -12.40
CA VAL A 409 -15.34 9.44 -13.75
C VAL A 409 -16.84 9.23 -13.62
N ARG A 410 -17.64 10.14 -14.19
CA ARG A 410 -19.10 10.10 -14.16
C ARG A 410 -19.65 8.87 -14.87
N GLY A 411 -20.62 8.21 -14.25
CA GLY A 411 -21.35 7.10 -14.83
C GLY A 411 -22.72 6.94 -14.19
N ASP A 412 -23.57 6.13 -14.80
CA ASP A 412 -24.92 5.88 -14.29
C ASP A 412 -24.89 4.82 -13.18
N VAL A 413 -25.80 4.95 -12.22
CA VAL A 413 -25.97 3.93 -11.16
C VAL A 413 -26.28 2.59 -11.83
N GLY A 414 -25.47 1.58 -11.50
CA GLY A 414 -25.59 0.24 -12.08
C GLY A 414 -24.77 0.03 -13.36
N GLN A 415 -24.16 1.06 -13.93
CA GLN A 415 -23.24 0.90 -15.06
C GLN A 415 -22.04 0.03 -14.66
N THR A 416 -21.62 -0.85 -15.58
CA THR A 416 -20.51 -1.78 -15.33
C THR A 416 -19.17 -1.00 -15.30
N VAL A 417 -18.39 -1.27 -14.27
CA VAL A 417 -16.99 -0.81 -14.14
C VAL A 417 -16.06 -1.87 -14.73
N LEU A 418 -15.14 -1.45 -15.59
CA LEU A 418 -14.23 -2.30 -16.35
C LEU A 418 -12.78 -2.07 -15.92
N ALA A 419 -11.99 -3.13 -15.95
CA ALA A 419 -10.55 -3.06 -15.74
C ALA A 419 -9.87 -2.26 -16.88
N ILE A 420 -9.03 -1.29 -16.53
CA ILE A 420 -8.30 -0.46 -17.50
C ILE A 420 -6.91 -1.00 -17.84
N ALA A 421 -6.38 -1.91 -17.03
CA ALA A 421 -5.09 -2.55 -17.20
C ALA A 421 -5.16 -4.01 -16.77
N ASP A 422 -4.23 -4.82 -17.29
CA ASP A 422 -3.95 -6.14 -16.72
C ASP A 422 -3.33 -5.99 -15.34
N GLY A 423 -3.62 -6.92 -14.43
CA GLY A 423 -3.06 -6.89 -13.07
C GLY A 423 -3.39 -8.13 -12.26
N LYS A 424 -2.84 -8.22 -11.06
CA LYS A 424 -3.14 -9.28 -10.07
C LYS A 424 -3.75 -8.68 -8.81
N ILE A 425 -4.60 -9.47 -8.19
CA ILE A 425 -5.04 -9.20 -6.82
C ILE A 425 -3.87 -9.48 -5.87
N SER A 426 -3.25 -8.45 -5.35
CA SER A 426 -2.04 -8.55 -4.53
C SER A 426 -2.33 -8.56 -3.01
N SER A 427 -3.53 -8.16 -2.59
CA SER A 427 -3.95 -8.13 -1.18
C SER A 427 -5.01 -9.19 -0.90
N PRO A 428 -4.98 -9.88 0.25
CA PRO A 428 -6.09 -10.73 0.68
C PRO A 428 -7.36 -9.93 1.02
N MET A 429 -7.23 -8.62 1.23
CA MET A 429 -8.31 -7.67 1.49
C MET A 429 -8.47 -6.70 0.30
N ALA A 430 -8.50 -7.24 -0.92
CA ALA A 430 -8.60 -6.43 -2.12
C ALA A 430 -9.97 -5.79 -2.32
N ALA A 431 -11.05 -6.38 -1.78
CA ALA A 431 -12.41 -5.84 -1.78
C ALA A 431 -12.80 -5.41 -0.37
N TRP A 432 -13.43 -4.26 -0.23
CA TRP A 432 -13.80 -3.68 1.07
C TRP A 432 -15.15 -2.97 1.04
N SER A 433 -15.70 -2.67 2.25
CA SER A 433 -16.90 -1.84 2.50
C SER A 433 -18.14 -2.28 1.73
N LEU A 434 -18.46 -3.59 1.73
CA LEU A 434 -19.63 -4.13 1.05
C LEU A 434 -20.91 -3.34 1.39
N GLY A 435 -21.64 -2.90 0.36
CA GLY A 435 -22.92 -2.19 0.49
C GLY A 435 -22.77 -0.72 0.90
N GLU A 436 -21.58 -0.26 1.25
CA GLU A 436 -21.32 1.13 1.61
C GLU A 436 -21.00 1.98 0.37
N GLN A 437 -21.03 3.29 0.55
CA GLN A 437 -20.68 4.22 -0.54
C GLN A 437 -19.21 4.07 -1.00
N ALA A 438 -18.31 3.78 -0.07
CA ALA A 438 -16.89 3.59 -0.31
C ALA A 438 -16.52 2.16 -0.74
N GLU A 439 -17.50 1.33 -1.11
CA GLU A 439 -17.20 -0.02 -1.58
C GLU A 439 -16.28 0.02 -2.80
N GLY A 440 -15.20 -0.79 -2.76
CA GLY A 440 -14.17 -0.75 -3.79
C GLY A 440 -13.34 -2.02 -3.90
N LEU A 441 -12.52 -2.03 -4.95
CA LEU A 441 -11.61 -3.11 -5.31
C LEU A 441 -10.24 -2.54 -5.66
N ALA A 442 -9.18 -3.20 -5.18
CA ALA A 442 -7.80 -2.96 -5.60
C ALA A 442 -7.32 -4.09 -6.54
N VAL A 443 -6.81 -3.69 -7.70
CA VAL A 443 -6.12 -4.57 -8.65
C VAL A 443 -4.72 -4.01 -8.84
N ASP A 444 -3.70 -4.69 -8.32
CA ASP A 444 -2.33 -4.19 -8.25
C ASP A 444 -2.29 -2.78 -7.63
N ARG A 445 -1.93 -1.76 -8.39
CA ARG A 445 -1.84 -0.35 -7.95
C ARG A 445 -3.07 0.49 -8.31
N LEU A 446 -4.06 -0.09 -8.97
CA LEU A 446 -5.31 0.58 -9.33
C LEU A 446 -6.40 0.27 -8.31
N LYS A 447 -7.09 1.29 -7.86
CA LYS A 447 -8.26 1.17 -6.98
C LYS A 447 -9.48 1.72 -7.68
N TYR A 448 -10.55 0.94 -7.69
CA TYR A 448 -11.84 1.29 -8.24
C TYR A 448 -12.85 1.35 -7.09
N ILE A 449 -13.40 2.53 -6.81
CA ILE A 449 -14.25 2.78 -5.66
C ILE A 449 -15.61 3.31 -6.12
N HIS A 450 -16.59 3.28 -5.25
CA HIS A 450 -17.99 3.63 -5.50
C HIS A 450 -18.73 2.65 -6.41
N MET A 451 -18.39 1.36 -6.26
CA MET A 451 -19.03 0.31 -7.04
C MET A 451 -19.44 -0.89 -6.17
N ARG A 452 -20.39 -1.67 -6.62
CA ARG A 452 -20.70 -3.00 -6.09
C ARG A 452 -19.73 -3.99 -6.65
N VAL A 453 -18.73 -4.39 -5.87
CA VAL A 453 -17.60 -5.22 -6.32
C VAL A 453 -18.09 -6.59 -6.79
N GLY A 454 -17.66 -7.02 -7.97
CA GLY A 454 -17.83 -8.36 -8.51
C GLY A 454 -19.28 -8.77 -8.84
N ARG A 455 -20.23 -7.82 -8.78
CA ARG A 455 -21.67 -8.15 -8.89
C ARG A 455 -22.51 -7.11 -9.61
N THR A 456 -23.67 -7.56 -10.05
CA THR A 456 -24.71 -6.74 -10.66
C THR A 456 -25.40 -5.84 -9.62
N PRO A 457 -26.22 -4.85 -10.04
CA PRO A 457 -27.08 -4.09 -9.13
C PRO A 457 -28.08 -4.95 -8.32
N ARG A 458 -28.36 -6.19 -8.76
CA ARG A 458 -29.21 -7.16 -8.06
C ARG A 458 -28.45 -8.05 -7.08
N ASN A 459 -27.17 -7.76 -6.82
CA ASN A 459 -26.25 -8.54 -5.99
C ASN A 459 -25.92 -9.95 -6.54
N GLU A 460 -26.08 -10.19 -7.83
CA GLU A 460 -25.71 -11.44 -8.49
C GLU A 460 -24.21 -11.36 -8.87
N PRO A 461 -23.35 -12.30 -8.43
CA PRO A 461 -21.94 -12.34 -8.86
C PRO A 461 -21.83 -12.43 -10.39
N PHE A 462 -20.83 -11.78 -10.97
CA PHE A 462 -20.61 -11.84 -12.41
C PHE A 462 -20.19 -13.23 -12.93
N ASP A 463 -19.37 -13.92 -12.15
CA ASP A 463 -18.89 -15.28 -12.40
C ASP A 463 -18.28 -15.88 -11.12
N ALA A 464 -17.80 -17.13 -11.19
CA ALA A 464 -17.28 -17.89 -10.06
C ALA A 464 -15.99 -17.35 -9.45
N ARG A 465 -15.29 -16.40 -10.10
CA ARG A 465 -14.09 -15.74 -9.54
C ARG A 465 -14.47 -14.84 -8.35
N TRP A 466 -15.70 -14.34 -8.33
CA TRP A 466 -16.26 -13.47 -7.30
C TRP A 466 -17.01 -14.30 -6.26
N GLN A 467 -16.33 -14.61 -5.15
CA GLN A 467 -16.90 -15.44 -4.10
C GLN A 467 -17.84 -14.62 -3.20
N ALA A 468 -19.14 -14.83 -3.36
CA ALA A 468 -20.16 -14.26 -2.49
C ALA A 468 -20.29 -15.10 -1.21
N LEU A 469 -20.12 -14.48 -0.05
CA LEU A 469 -20.37 -15.07 1.25
C LEU A 469 -21.68 -14.55 1.80
N TYR A 470 -22.49 -15.46 2.35
CA TYR A 470 -23.82 -15.16 2.86
C TYR A 470 -23.91 -15.51 4.35
N ASP A 471 -24.64 -14.69 5.11
CA ASP A 471 -24.95 -14.96 6.50
C ASP A 471 -25.96 -16.11 6.66
N GLU A 472 -26.31 -16.43 7.91
CA GLU A 472 -27.28 -17.51 8.22
C GLU A 472 -28.68 -17.22 7.71
N GLN A 473 -29.02 -15.96 7.43
CA GLN A 473 -30.29 -15.52 6.88
C GLN A 473 -30.28 -15.42 5.34
N GLY A 474 -29.16 -15.82 4.69
CA GLY A 474 -29.00 -15.76 3.24
C GLY A 474 -28.76 -14.36 2.69
N ARG A 475 -28.41 -13.39 3.51
CA ARG A 475 -28.02 -12.04 3.08
C ARG A 475 -26.55 -12.01 2.70
N LEU A 476 -26.21 -11.30 1.61
CA LEU A 476 -24.84 -11.13 1.19
C LEU A 476 -24.05 -10.35 2.27
N GLU A 477 -23.07 -11.01 2.86
CA GLU A 477 -22.23 -10.47 3.93
C GLU A 477 -20.92 -9.89 3.38
N ARG A 478 -20.36 -10.51 2.33
CA ARG A 478 -19.09 -10.08 1.74
C ARG A 478 -18.90 -10.62 0.32
N MET A 479 -18.18 -9.83 -0.49
CA MET A 479 -17.55 -10.31 -1.72
C MET A 479 -16.07 -10.57 -1.44
N ARG A 480 -15.62 -11.80 -1.64
CA ARG A 480 -14.24 -12.20 -1.44
C ARG A 480 -13.54 -12.41 -2.78
N VAL A 481 -12.32 -11.91 -2.91
CA VAL A 481 -11.49 -12.00 -4.10
C VAL A 481 -10.15 -12.62 -3.71
N ARG A 482 -9.73 -13.67 -4.40
CA ARG A 482 -8.51 -14.41 -4.04
C ARG A 482 -7.26 -13.62 -4.41
N ARG A 483 -6.30 -13.59 -3.49
CA ARG A 483 -4.94 -13.15 -3.80
C ARG A 483 -4.36 -14.02 -4.93
N GLY A 484 -3.69 -13.40 -5.89
CA GLY A 484 -3.15 -14.06 -7.09
C GLY A 484 -4.10 -14.15 -8.27
N MET A 485 -5.41 -13.82 -8.10
CA MET A 485 -6.34 -13.79 -9.20
C MET A 485 -5.92 -12.75 -10.25
N ARG A 486 -5.84 -13.19 -11.52
CA ARG A 486 -5.56 -12.28 -12.63
C ARG A 486 -6.83 -11.57 -13.08
N ILE A 487 -6.67 -10.30 -13.36
CA ILE A 487 -7.65 -9.41 -13.98
C ILE A 487 -7.07 -8.98 -15.33
N HIS A 488 -7.87 -9.04 -16.36
CA HIS A 488 -7.50 -8.60 -17.71
C HIS A 488 -8.26 -7.33 -18.09
N VAL A 489 -7.66 -6.55 -18.97
CA VAL A 489 -8.31 -5.37 -19.58
C VAL A 489 -9.71 -5.74 -20.06
N GLY A 490 -10.70 -4.92 -19.70
CA GLY A 490 -12.11 -5.13 -20.05
C GLY A 490 -12.87 -6.10 -19.15
N ASP A 491 -12.21 -6.78 -18.18
CA ASP A 491 -12.93 -7.58 -17.18
C ASP A 491 -13.90 -6.72 -16.38
N ARG A 492 -15.08 -7.28 -16.07
CA ARG A 492 -16.09 -6.63 -15.25
C ARG A 492 -15.66 -6.69 -13.80
N LEU A 493 -15.42 -5.52 -13.20
CA LEU A 493 -14.98 -5.38 -11.81
C LEU A 493 -16.13 -5.16 -10.83
N GLY A 494 -17.19 -4.50 -11.28
CA GLY A 494 -18.34 -4.15 -10.44
C GLY A 494 -19.39 -3.37 -11.20
N SER A 495 -20.37 -2.86 -10.47
CA SER A 495 -21.38 -1.93 -10.99
C SER A 495 -21.45 -0.68 -10.11
N ILE A 496 -21.49 0.51 -10.72
CA ILE A 496 -21.52 1.80 -10.00
C ILE A 496 -22.65 1.79 -8.95
N ASN A 497 -22.33 2.21 -7.74
CA ASN A 497 -23.28 2.35 -6.65
C ASN A 497 -24.02 3.71 -6.71
N ASN A 498 -24.67 4.10 -5.63
CA ASN A 498 -25.49 5.33 -5.58
C ASN A 498 -24.68 6.65 -5.68
N GLN A 499 -23.33 6.58 -5.75
CA GLN A 499 -22.47 7.75 -5.96
C GLN A 499 -22.48 8.24 -7.42
N ALA A 500 -22.99 7.43 -8.36
CA ALA A 500 -23.14 7.76 -9.78
C ALA A 500 -21.83 8.23 -10.45
N HIS A 501 -20.71 7.68 -10.01
CA HIS A 501 -19.38 7.78 -10.62
C HIS A 501 -18.52 6.62 -10.13
N VAL A 502 -17.44 6.35 -10.82
CA VAL A 502 -16.35 5.51 -10.32
C VAL A 502 -15.17 6.39 -9.96
N HIS A 503 -14.64 6.20 -8.75
CA HIS A 503 -13.42 6.84 -8.31
C HIS A 503 -12.25 5.92 -8.63
N LEU A 504 -11.31 6.41 -9.43
CA LEU A 504 -10.10 5.71 -9.83
C LEU A 504 -8.89 6.32 -9.11
N ALA A 505 -8.24 5.55 -8.24
CA ALA A 505 -6.99 5.98 -7.61
C ALA A 505 -5.81 5.11 -8.09
N VAL A 506 -4.63 5.71 -8.16
CA VAL A 506 -3.37 5.06 -8.56
C VAL A 506 -2.38 5.13 -7.41
N GLY A 507 -1.92 3.98 -6.96
CA GLY A 507 -1.01 3.86 -5.81
C GLY A 507 -1.66 3.23 -4.59
N THR A 508 -0.86 3.05 -3.56
CA THR A 508 -1.31 2.49 -2.27
C THR A 508 -1.84 3.59 -1.36
N GLY A 509 -2.66 3.24 -0.36
CA GLY A 509 -3.29 4.18 0.56
C GLY A 509 -2.31 5.14 1.21
N GLY A 510 -2.53 6.44 1.00
CA GLY A 510 -1.65 7.51 1.47
C GLY A 510 -0.42 7.77 0.60
N PHE A 511 -0.35 7.15 -0.59
CA PHE A 511 0.72 7.37 -1.58
C PHE A 511 0.15 7.48 -3.00
N GLU A 512 -1.12 7.87 -3.11
CA GLU A 512 -1.80 8.05 -4.39
C GLU A 512 -1.12 9.14 -5.22
N THR A 513 -1.02 8.86 -6.53
CA THR A 513 -0.50 9.79 -7.54
C THR A 513 -1.62 10.26 -8.47
N ASN A 514 -1.37 11.31 -9.25
CA ASN A 514 -2.40 11.87 -10.12
C ASN A 514 -2.74 10.90 -11.27
N ALA A 515 -3.98 10.41 -11.29
CA ALA A 515 -4.46 9.44 -12.28
C ALA A 515 -4.56 10.02 -13.70
N VAL A 516 -4.57 11.34 -13.89
CA VAL A 516 -4.52 11.97 -15.22
C VAL A 516 -3.25 11.55 -15.97
N ALA A 517 -2.17 11.25 -15.24
CA ALA A 517 -0.92 10.73 -15.81
C ALA A 517 -1.06 9.36 -16.53
N LEU A 518 -2.17 8.65 -16.35
CA LEU A 518 -2.49 7.43 -17.12
C LEU A 518 -2.78 7.70 -18.59
N GLY A 519 -3.01 8.98 -18.98
CA GLY A 519 -3.14 9.39 -20.37
C GLY A 519 -4.45 8.94 -21.01
N PHE A 520 -5.59 9.20 -20.40
CA PHE A 520 -6.91 8.80 -20.90
C PHE A 520 -7.18 9.25 -22.33
N LYS A 521 -7.63 8.34 -23.19
CA LYS A 521 -7.97 8.64 -24.59
C LYS A 521 -9.09 9.68 -24.66
N ASN A 522 -8.93 10.63 -25.57
CA ASN A 522 -9.87 11.74 -25.79
C ASN A 522 -10.07 12.66 -24.56
N TYR A 523 -9.24 12.54 -23.51
CA TYR A 523 -9.14 13.54 -22.48
C TYR A 523 -8.32 14.72 -23.03
N ALA A 524 -8.90 15.89 -22.99
CA ALA A 524 -8.25 17.15 -23.37
C ALA A 524 -8.66 18.26 -22.40
N ASP A 525 -7.79 19.22 -22.20
CA ASP A 525 -8.03 20.36 -21.36
C ASP A 525 -7.31 21.58 -21.94
N HIS A 526 -8.11 22.45 -22.53
CA HIS A 526 -7.67 23.72 -23.12
C HIS A 526 -8.22 24.93 -22.34
N PHE A 527 -8.94 24.69 -21.24
CA PHE A 527 -9.43 25.76 -20.39
C PHE A 527 -8.30 26.29 -19.51
N ALA A 528 -8.18 27.63 -19.46
CA ALA A 528 -7.31 28.25 -18.47
C ALA A 528 -8.02 28.30 -17.12
N PRO A 529 -7.39 27.85 -16.04
CA PRO A 529 -7.93 27.94 -14.68
C PRO A 529 -8.30 29.39 -14.32
N ARG A 530 -9.31 29.58 -13.49
CA ARG A 530 -9.81 30.90 -13.09
C ARG A 530 -9.45 31.20 -11.65
N ILE A 531 -8.68 32.28 -11.44
CA ILE A 531 -8.45 32.88 -10.12
C ILE A 531 -9.57 33.89 -9.87
N THR A 532 -10.35 33.62 -8.82
CA THR A 532 -11.53 34.48 -8.48
C THR A 532 -11.27 35.42 -7.31
N ASP A 533 -10.29 35.05 -6.43
CA ASP A 533 -9.92 35.90 -5.29
C ASP A 533 -8.47 35.63 -4.86
N VAL A 534 -7.81 36.68 -4.34
CA VAL A 534 -6.54 36.60 -3.62
C VAL A 534 -6.69 37.35 -2.31
N ALA A 535 -6.50 36.70 -1.19
CA ALA A 535 -6.62 37.30 0.14
C ALA A 535 -5.36 37.06 0.97
N LEU A 536 -5.15 37.94 1.95
CA LEU A 536 -4.11 37.78 2.96
C LEU A 536 -4.74 37.54 4.32
N LEU A 537 -4.15 36.62 5.11
CA LEU A 537 -4.51 36.47 6.52
C LEU A 537 -3.31 36.89 7.36
N ASP A 538 -3.59 37.56 8.48
CA ASP A 538 -2.57 37.99 9.42
C ASP A 538 -1.97 36.81 10.22
N ASP A 539 -1.15 37.12 11.20
CA ASP A 539 -0.49 36.12 12.05
C ASP A 539 -1.44 35.37 13.02
N THR A 540 -2.71 35.81 13.10
CA THR A 540 -3.81 35.19 13.84
C THR A 540 -4.85 34.51 12.94
N ASP A 541 -4.54 34.38 11.62
CA ASP A 541 -5.40 33.82 10.59
C ASP A 541 -6.70 34.61 10.31
N GLN A 542 -6.69 35.96 10.60
CA GLN A 542 -7.80 36.83 10.29
C GLN A 542 -7.61 37.53 8.93
N PRO A 543 -8.68 37.70 8.14
CA PRO A 543 -8.59 38.38 6.84
C PRO A 543 -8.10 39.83 7.01
N MET A 544 -7.15 40.21 6.18
CA MET A 544 -6.61 41.57 6.11
C MET A 544 -7.37 42.38 5.04
N ALA A 545 -7.99 43.48 5.42
CA ALA A 545 -8.72 44.34 4.50
C ALA A 545 -7.79 45.33 3.77
N ALA A 546 -8.08 45.59 2.51
CA ALA A 546 -7.45 46.70 1.77
C ALA A 546 -7.97 48.06 2.29
N GLY A 547 -7.12 49.06 2.32
CA GLY A 547 -7.49 50.44 2.57
C GLY A 547 -8.30 51.02 1.42
N SER A 548 -8.69 52.30 1.55
CA SER A 548 -9.42 53.03 0.50
C SER A 548 -8.64 53.20 -0.81
N ASP A 549 -7.31 53.04 -0.76
CA ASP A 549 -6.38 53.07 -1.90
C ASP A 549 -6.21 51.68 -2.56
N GLY A 550 -6.93 50.65 -2.07
CA GLY A 550 -6.82 49.26 -2.55
C GLY A 550 -5.55 48.53 -2.10
N VAL A 551 -4.79 49.08 -1.14
CA VAL A 551 -3.54 48.50 -0.65
C VAL A 551 -3.77 47.88 0.72
N VAL A 552 -3.25 46.62 0.90
CA VAL A 552 -3.28 45.94 2.21
C VAL A 552 -2.04 46.32 3.01
N MET A 553 -2.26 46.79 4.23
CA MET A 553 -1.18 47.13 5.17
C MET A 553 -0.68 45.89 5.88
N VAL A 554 0.61 45.61 5.77
CA VAL A 554 1.22 44.38 6.30
C VAL A 554 2.32 44.73 7.32
N ALA A 555 2.20 44.24 8.55
CA ALA A 555 3.25 44.34 9.53
C ALA A 555 4.45 43.48 9.12
N ARG A 556 5.66 44.00 9.23
CA ARG A 556 6.90 43.26 8.92
C ARG A 556 7.31 42.29 10.00
N GLN A 557 6.86 42.51 11.22
CA GLN A 557 7.13 41.66 12.38
C GLN A 557 5.93 40.73 12.65
N GLY A 558 6.17 39.61 13.37
CA GLY A 558 5.16 38.64 13.71
C GLY A 558 5.43 37.26 13.09
N ARG A 559 4.41 36.40 13.11
CA ARG A 559 4.49 35.03 12.57
C ARG A 559 4.49 34.97 11.02
N GLY A 560 4.34 36.09 10.35
CA GLY A 560 4.21 36.17 8.89
C GLY A 560 2.77 36.07 8.40
N VAL A 561 2.59 36.15 7.10
CA VAL A 561 1.29 36.28 6.42
C VAL A 561 0.96 35.00 5.66
N GLN A 562 -0.30 34.54 5.74
CA GLN A 562 -0.84 33.51 4.86
C GLN A 562 -1.39 34.15 3.58
N ILE A 563 -1.08 33.54 2.44
CA ILE A 563 -1.63 33.93 1.13
C ILE A 563 -2.68 32.89 0.75
N VAL A 564 -3.92 33.34 0.58
CA VAL A 564 -5.05 32.52 0.17
C VAL A 564 -5.40 32.81 -1.28
N ILE A 565 -5.50 31.77 -2.09
CA ILE A 565 -5.86 31.88 -3.51
C ILE A 565 -7.14 31.08 -3.73
N GLU A 566 -8.22 31.75 -4.19
CA GLU A 566 -9.43 31.07 -4.62
C GLU A 566 -9.38 30.88 -6.14
N ALA A 567 -9.37 29.61 -6.57
CA ALA A 567 -9.29 29.25 -7.97
C ALA A 567 -9.99 27.91 -8.25
N TRP A 568 -10.44 27.76 -9.49
CA TRP A 568 -11.07 26.54 -9.99
C TRP A 568 -10.78 26.36 -11.48
N ASP A 569 -11.01 25.15 -11.96
CA ASP A 569 -10.73 24.73 -13.31
C ASP A 569 -11.91 24.03 -13.99
N GLN A 570 -11.81 23.82 -15.29
CA GLN A 570 -12.70 23.03 -16.14
C GLN A 570 -11.87 22.21 -17.11
N VAL A 571 -12.45 21.12 -17.62
CA VAL A 571 -11.87 20.35 -18.73
C VAL A 571 -12.82 20.30 -19.90
N ASP A 572 -12.31 20.06 -21.09
CA ASP A 572 -13.08 20.01 -22.33
C ASP A 572 -14.25 19.01 -22.22
N ASN A 573 -15.36 19.38 -22.84
CA ASN A 573 -16.59 18.60 -22.90
C ASN A 573 -17.31 18.36 -21.55
N ASN A 574 -16.76 18.80 -20.42
CA ASN A 574 -17.47 18.78 -19.14
C ASN A 574 -18.64 19.78 -19.13
N LEU A 575 -19.63 19.52 -18.28
CA LEU A 575 -20.71 20.46 -18.06
C LEU A 575 -20.16 21.79 -17.53
N PRO A 576 -20.63 22.97 -18.03
CA PRO A 576 -20.08 24.28 -17.64
C PRO A 576 -20.13 24.58 -16.14
N ARG A 577 -21.00 23.93 -15.38
CA ARG A 577 -21.12 24.08 -13.92
C ARG A 577 -20.07 23.28 -13.14
N ARG A 578 -19.31 22.37 -13.79
CA ARG A 578 -18.28 21.57 -13.13
C ARG A 578 -17.08 22.44 -12.82
N ARG A 579 -16.77 22.57 -11.56
CA ARG A 579 -15.54 23.18 -11.07
C ARG A 579 -14.63 22.10 -10.51
N LEU A 580 -13.41 22.04 -11.03
CA LEU A 580 -12.37 21.11 -10.63
C LEU A 580 -11.29 21.85 -9.84
N GLY A 581 -10.50 21.10 -9.05
CA GLY A 581 -9.38 21.65 -8.30
C GLY A 581 -8.15 21.90 -9.17
N MET A 582 -7.22 22.71 -8.64
CA MET A 582 -5.94 23.01 -9.28
C MET A 582 -4.96 21.85 -9.16
N TYR A 583 -4.07 21.72 -10.14
CA TYR A 583 -2.90 20.85 -10.02
C TYR A 583 -1.76 21.52 -9.27
N GLN A 584 -1.48 22.80 -9.59
CA GLN A 584 -0.43 23.59 -8.93
C GLN A 584 -0.97 24.94 -8.46
N VAL A 585 -0.55 25.34 -7.25
CA VAL A 585 -0.84 26.66 -6.68
C VAL A 585 0.42 27.22 -6.06
N GLY A 586 0.71 28.46 -6.40
CA GLY A 586 1.89 29.17 -5.94
C GLY A 586 1.74 30.67 -5.95
N TYR A 587 2.80 31.38 -5.59
CA TYR A 587 2.81 32.85 -5.55
C TYR A 587 4.19 33.42 -5.85
N GLN A 588 4.22 34.70 -6.23
CA GLN A 588 5.42 35.52 -6.36
C GLN A 588 5.28 36.79 -5.54
N ILE A 589 6.39 37.36 -5.12
CA ILE A 589 6.47 38.71 -4.56
C ILE A 589 7.22 39.59 -5.57
N LEU A 590 6.60 40.69 -5.95
CA LEU A 590 7.11 41.65 -6.90
C LEU A 590 7.33 43.00 -6.22
N ASP A 591 8.19 43.83 -6.77
CA ASP A 591 8.32 45.22 -6.38
C ASP A 591 7.12 46.05 -6.89
N ALA A 592 7.07 47.34 -6.55
CA ALA A 592 6.01 48.23 -6.98
C ALA A 592 5.93 48.45 -8.51
N ALA A 593 7.00 48.17 -9.25
CA ALA A 593 7.05 48.22 -10.71
C ALA A 593 6.65 46.86 -11.36
N GLY A 594 6.30 45.83 -10.55
CA GLY A 594 5.89 44.53 -11.04
C GLY A 594 7.06 43.59 -11.42
N GLN A 595 8.28 43.91 -11.02
CA GLN A 595 9.44 43.07 -11.25
C GLN A 595 9.56 42.04 -10.10
N PRO A 596 9.82 40.74 -10.40
CA PRO A 596 10.00 39.75 -9.39
C PRO A 596 11.19 40.06 -8.48
N LEU A 597 11.03 39.88 -7.17
CA LEU A 597 12.12 39.97 -6.23
C LEU A 597 13.01 38.72 -6.31
N GLN A 598 14.24 38.84 -5.80
CA GLN A 598 15.18 37.73 -5.71
C GLN A 598 14.56 36.53 -4.99
N GLY A 599 14.61 35.36 -5.65
CA GLY A 599 13.98 34.11 -5.19
C GLY A 599 12.47 34.00 -5.49
N TYR A 600 11.93 34.94 -6.28
CA TYR A 600 10.57 34.92 -6.81
C TYR A 600 10.53 35.11 -8.33
N GLU A 601 11.64 34.87 -9.03
CA GLU A 601 11.74 34.97 -10.50
C GLU A 601 10.76 34.01 -11.18
N GLN A 602 10.46 32.90 -10.53
CA GLN A 602 9.39 31.96 -10.88
C GLN A 602 8.42 31.84 -9.71
N PRO A 603 7.16 31.44 -9.96
CA PRO A 603 6.21 31.17 -8.88
C PRO A 603 6.76 30.12 -7.91
N ARG A 604 6.60 30.35 -6.62
CA ARG A 604 6.85 29.33 -5.60
C ARG A 604 5.67 28.38 -5.59
N TRP A 605 5.79 27.29 -6.33
CA TRP A 605 4.77 26.22 -6.42
C TRP A 605 4.79 25.38 -5.14
N ASN A 606 4.14 25.84 -4.09
CA ASN A 606 4.11 25.18 -2.81
C ASN A 606 3.07 24.05 -2.76
N ILE A 607 1.94 24.21 -3.42
CA ILE A 607 0.93 23.17 -3.56
C ILE A 607 1.06 22.53 -4.94
N VAL A 608 1.34 21.23 -4.99
CA VAL A 608 1.42 20.42 -6.21
C VAL A 608 0.77 19.07 -5.92
N PHE A 609 -0.41 18.83 -6.47
CA PHE A 609 -1.11 17.56 -6.29
C PHE A 609 -0.61 16.48 -7.26
N ASN A 610 0.69 16.19 -7.18
CA ASN A 610 1.34 15.13 -7.93
C ASN A 610 1.33 13.81 -7.15
N ARG A 611 1.49 13.87 -5.81
CA ARG A 611 1.47 12.74 -4.89
C ARG A 611 0.87 13.17 -3.56
N MET A 612 -0.05 12.35 -3.05
CA MET A 612 -0.76 12.66 -1.81
C MET A 612 0.10 12.43 -0.57
N PRO A 613 0.05 13.31 0.43
CA PRO A 613 0.54 13.02 1.77
C PRO A 613 -0.30 11.92 2.44
N PRO A 614 0.31 11.02 3.22
CA PRO A 614 -0.42 9.95 3.91
C PRO A 614 -1.23 10.44 5.13
N GLN A 615 -1.08 11.69 5.55
CA GLN A 615 -1.75 12.27 6.71
C GLN A 615 -3.10 12.90 6.30
N LYS A 616 -4.18 12.58 7.02
CA LYS A 616 -5.51 13.17 6.79
C LYS A 616 -5.54 14.68 6.97
N GLU A 617 -4.70 15.21 7.83
CA GLU A 617 -4.55 16.63 8.17
C GLU A 617 -4.08 17.48 6.98
N ALA A 618 -3.53 16.85 5.94
CA ALA A 618 -3.06 17.54 4.72
C ALA A 618 -4.15 18.44 4.09
N VAL A 619 -5.42 18.07 4.21
CA VAL A 619 -6.53 18.92 3.72
C VAL A 619 -6.58 20.28 4.41
N ARG A 620 -6.24 20.35 5.70
CA ARG A 620 -6.22 21.60 6.49
C ARG A 620 -4.96 22.40 6.24
N VAL A 621 -3.91 21.76 5.76
CA VAL A 621 -2.68 22.43 5.32
C VAL A 621 -2.87 23.01 3.92
N ALA A 622 -3.59 22.32 3.02
CA ALA A 622 -3.82 22.77 1.65
C ALA A 622 -4.89 23.86 1.56
N TYR A 623 -5.93 23.83 2.41
CA TYR A 623 -7.15 24.61 2.21
C TYR A 623 -7.55 25.47 3.42
N ALA A 624 -8.03 26.67 3.15
CA ALA A 624 -8.62 27.57 4.14
C ALA A 624 -9.98 27.05 4.68
N PRO A 625 -10.42 27.49 5.90
CA PRO A 625 -11.60 26.94 6.59
C PRO A 625 -12.92 26.93 5.83
N ASP A 626 -13.15 27.91 4.95
CA ASP A 626 -14.38 28.08 4.18
C ASP A 626 -14.33 27.45 2.78
N SER A 627 -13.35 26.56 2.55
CA SER A 627 -13.29 25.71 1.38
C SER A 627 -14.23 24.50 1.53
N GLY A 628 -14.80 24.03 0.44
CA GLY A 628 -15.58 22.80 0.44
C GLY A 628 -16.25 22.50 -0.89
N ILE A 629 -16.55 21.21 -1.09
CA ILE A 629 -17.46 20.70 -2.08
C ILE A 629 -18.66 20.18 -1.31
N THR A 630 -19.85 20.64 -1.61
CA THR A 630 -21.06 20.09 -1.01
C THR A 630 -21.45 18.80 -1.70
N VAL A 631 -21.62 17.76 -0.91
CA VAL A 631 -21.86 16.37 -1.34
C VAL A 631 -23.14 16.19 -2.16
N HIS A 632 -24.06 17.13 -2.18
CA HIS A 632 -25.36 16.98 -2.86
C HIS A 632 -25.78 18.20 -3.71
N GLY A 633 -24.85 18.91 -4.30
CA GLY A 633 -25.14 19.82 -5.44
C GLY A 633 -25.90 21.11 -5.12
N SER A 634 -26.02 21.50 -3.86
CA SER A 634 -26.80 22.69 -3.46
C SER A 634 -25.97 23.92 -3.12
N ALA A 635 -24.65 23.84 -2.96
CA ALA A 635 -23.80 24.99 -2.72
C ALA A 635 -22.66 25.10 -3.75
N VAL A 636 -22.16 26.29 -3.93
CA VAL A 636 -21.05 26.58 -4.84
C VAL A 636 -19.77 25.93 -4.29
N THR A 637 -19.12 25.09 -5.10
CA THR A 637 -17.80 24.57 -4.82
C THR A 637 -16.79 25.72 -4.72
N ARG A 638 -16.04 25.77 -3.62
CA ARG A 638 -15.00 26.76 -3.37
C ARG A 638 -13.69 26.08 -3.04
N PHE A 639 -12.65 26.40 -3.77
CA PHE A 639 -11.30 25.93 -3.52
C PHE A 639 -10.43 27.13 -3.12
N ARG A 640 -10.21 27.32 -1.82
CA ARG A 640 -9.38 28.38 -1.25
C ARG A 640 -8.10 27.81 -0.71
N TYR A 641 -7.04 27.87 -1.50
CA TYR A 641 -5.74 27.28 -1.21
C TYR A 641 -4.91 28.17 -0.31
N LEU A 642 -4.26 27.57 0.71
CA LEU A 642 -3.26 28.24 1.55
C LEU A 642 -1.89 28.17 0.84
N ALA A 643 -1.65 29.06 -0.12
CA ALA A 643 -0.53 29.00 -1.05
C ALA A 643 0.87 29.12 -0.39
N THR A 644 0.93 29.58 0.84
CA THR A 644 2.17 29.67 1.63
C THR A 644 2.55 28.36 2.30
N ASN A 645 1.61 27.41 2.45
CA ASN A 645 1.85 26.07 2.95
C ASN A 645 2.36 25.16 1.84
N THR A 646 3.11 24.11 2.19
CA THR A 646 3.60 23.12 1.26
C THR A 646 2.75 21.84 1.31
N VAL A 647 2.24 21.41 0.15
CA VAL A 647 1.63 20.09 -0.06
C VAL A 647 2.09 19.59 -1.43
N ARG A 648 3.13 18.75 -1.47
CA ARG A 648 3.72 18.23 -2.71
C ARG A 648 4.61 17.02 -2.42
N ASP A 649 4.80 16.16 -3.40
CA ASP A 649 5.72 15.01 -3.34
C ASP A 649 5.45 14.05 -2.15
N GLY A 650 4.19 13.99 -1.68
CA GLY A 650 3.82 13.22 -0.49
C GLY A 650 4.15 13.90 0.85
N LEU A 651 4.59 15.16 0.83
CA LEU A 651 4.94 15.95 2.02
C LEU A 651 3.87 17.00 2.29
N MET A 652 3.74 17.39 3.55
CA MET A 652 2.97 18.55 3.98
C MET A 652 3.72 19.34 5.04
N GLU A 653 3.69 20.67 4.93
CA GLU A 653 4.30 21.59 5.88
C GLU A 653 3.51 22.90 5.92
N THR A 654 3.32 23.45 7.12
CA THR A 654 2.76 24.78 7.29
C THR A 654 3.84 25.84 7.08
N GLY A 655 3.51 26.87 6.32
CA GLY A 655 4.42 27.97 6.03
C GLY A 655 3.70 29.31 6.01
N ARG A 656 4.46 30.40 6.08
CA ARG A 656 3.96 31.77 5.95
C ARG A 656 4.96 32.60 5.15
N TRP A 657 4.48 33.56 4.39
CA TRP A 657 5.34 34.58 3.83
C TRP A 657 5.88 35.48 4.95
N GLN A 658 7.21 35.65 5.00
CA GLN A 658 7.92 36.45 6.02
C GLN A 658 8.30 37.80 5.44
N PRO A 659 7.52 38.88 5.69
CA PRO A 659 7.80 40.20 5.17
C PRO A 659 9.00 40.89 5.83
N SER A 660 9.44 40.40 7.01
CA SER A 660 10.58 40.96 7.76
C SER A 660 11.88 40.99 6.99
N ALA A 661 12.05 40.12 6.00
CA ALA A 661 13.22 40.09 5.10
C ALA A 661 13.25 41.24 4.09
N LEU A 662 12.15 41.98 3.92
CA LEU A 662 12.03 43.05 2.92
C LEU A 662 12.03 44.42 3.57
N PRO A 663 12.55 45.48 2.90
CA PRO A 663 12.43 46.86 3.39
C PRO A 663 10.95 47.31 3.49
N PRO A 664 10.63 48.35 4.31
CA PRO A 664 9.34 49.02 4.21
C PRO A 664 9.12 49.58 2.80
N GLY A 665 7.90 49.47 2.26
CA GLY A 665 7.59 49.87 0.92
C GLY A 665 6.39 49.17 0.31
N GLU A 666 6.10 49.47 -0.94
CA GLU A 666 5.03 48.83 -1.69
C GLU A 666 5.53 47.63 -2.48
N TYR A 667 4.70 46.59 -2.50
CA TYR A 667 4.95 45.33 -3.18
C TYR A 667 3.65 44.80 -3.78
N ILE A 668 3.80 43.81 -4.64
CA ILE A 668 2.68 43.08 -5.23
C ILE A 668 2.85 41.59 -4.88
N VAL A 669 1.81 41.01 -4.29
CA VAL A 669 1.68 39.56 -4.18
C VAL A 669 0.92 39.06 -5.40
N ARG A 670 1.56 38.27 -6.26
CA ARG A 670 0.98 37.70 -7.47
C ARG A 670 0.66 36.22 -7.24
N ALA A 671 -0.60 35.86 -7.40
CA ALA A 671 -1.08 34.48 -7.40
C ALA A 671 -0.76 33.78 -8.72
N SER A 672 -0.41 32.52 -8.65
CA SER A 672 -0.18 31.66 -9.82
C SER A 672 -0.87 30.32 -9.58
N VAL A 673 -1.64 29.86 -10.55
CA VAL A 673 -2.23 28.52 -10.56
C VAL A 673 -2.00 27.87 -11.92
N ARG A 674 -1.95 26.55 -11.94
CA ARG A 674 -1.82 25.78 -13.17
C ARG A 674 -2.58 24.46 -13.03
N ASP A 675 -3.24 24.05 -14.12
CA ASP A 675 -3.85 22.72 -14.22
C ASP A 675 -2.82 21.64 -14.54
N TYR A 676 -3.30 20.39 -14.68
CA TYR A 676 -2.44 19.26 -15.04
C TYR A 676 -1.96 19.33 -16.50
N SER A 677 -2.72 19.93 -17.40
CA SER A 677 -2.40 20.08 -18.83
C SER A 677 -1.38 21.18 -19.10
N GLY A 678 -1.06 21.99 -18.09
CA GLY A 678 -0.06 23.05 -18.15
C GLY A 678 -0.62 24.43 -18.48
N ASN A 679 -1.95 24.61 -18.50
CA ASN A 679 -2.57 25.92 -18.71
C ASN A 679 -2.39 26.80 -17.47
N ASP A 680 -1.89 28.02 -17.67
CA ASP A 680 -1.73 29.00 -16.60
C ASP A 680 -3.05 29.72 -16.29
N GLY A 681 -3.30 29.97 -15.01
CA GLY A 681 -4.52 30.61 -14.55
C GLY A 681 -4.68 32.06 -15.00
N ILE A 682 -5.92 32.48 -15.18
CA ILE A 682 -6.33 33.83 -15.54
C ILE A 682 -7.26 34.44 -14.48
N GLY A 683 -7.48 35.75 -14.49
CA GLY A 683 -8.40 36.48 -13.60
C GLY A 683 -7.69 37.35 -12.57
N LEU A 684 -8.23 37.43 -11.35
CA LEU A 684 -7.68 38.26 -10.26
C LEU A 684 -6.39 37.64 -9.73
N ARG A 685 -5.24 38.18 -10.17
CA ARG A 685 -3.93 37.57 -9.86
C ARG A 685 -3.15 38.34 -8.81
N GLU A 686 -3.44 39.60 -8.54
CA GLU A 686 -2.55 40.48 -7.80
C GLU A 686 -3.26 41.21 -6.68
N ILE A 687 -2.55 41.32 -5.55
CA ILE A 687 -2.94 42.19 -4.44
C ILE A 687 -1.75 43.09 -4.08
N ARG A 688 -2.02 44.41 -3.97
CA ARG A 688 -1.00 45.36 -3.57
C ARG A 688 -0.88 45.40 -2.07
N VAL A 689 0.34 45.39 -1.59
CA VAL A 689 0.66 45.42 -0.16
C VAL A 689 1.64 46.54 0.16
N ARG A 690 1.51 47.12 1.32
CA ARG A 690 2.47 48.11 1.86
C ARG A 690 3.04 47.54 3.17
N LEU A 691 4.34 47.27 3.17
CA LEU A 691 5.05 46.84 4.36
C LEU A 691 5.32 48.02 5.28
N LEU A 692 4.83 47.91 6.52
CA LEU A 692 5.03 48.95 7.52
C LEU A 692 6.47 48.94 8.07
N PRO A 693 6.98 50.08 8.58
CA PRO A 693 8.32 50.16 9.19
C PRO A 693 8.61 49.11 10.25
#